data_2cc90a84c6d2f2bc790ca36755662615
#
_entry.id   2cc90a84c6d2f2bc790ca36755662615
#
_cell.length_a   1.000
_cell.length_b   1.000
_cell.length_c   1.000
_cell.angle_alpha   90.00
_cell.angle_beta   90.00
_cell.angle_gamma   90.00
#
_symmetry.space_group_name_H-M   'P 1'
#
loop_
_entity.id
_entity.type
_entity.pdbx_description
1 polymer ?
#
loop_
_entity_poly.entity_id
_entity_poly.type
_entity_poly.pdbx_seq_one_letter_code
_entity_poly.pdbx_strand_id
1 'polypeptide(L)'
;MLVFFTSSALDFIGYGIVSLARHENSKIMLCTSPRLNDEDIRAIKAGYDARELLERQTNAELEEALDDISDENVEMLYMLIKKGILDIKIVWKKTGMYHDKLAVLDDYSGNRVAFVGSANETGSGYNDNYEKIRVYKSWTDTEGRIDDEINEFLSIWNDNNEFLKVFDFSEAFEKKVLERVNNGSKKKQFEKKNKYDMRDYQKEAKGNWLKNGCKGFFVMATGTGKTITSLYTVKDLIENNKIFTIIAVPYKHLVNQWYEDVKVFFPDANIVFVHSEVKNPENKIYSSYISAKMNYKPVIIITTIKSFFIERYVKIYKEIEFEKLLIVDEAHNFINRISNDLSIMYKYKLGLSATPVFGNDIEKTNQLINWFGGQVMDYPIEKAIGKYLVNYEYHPIFIDALEDDEIAFTKATQLMLSACDSVSKKIIDEEKFTLGYRGRLRAISMAEEKITNIRSIFSKVDEKDHLIIYCSDGKLFYNDKDKKQELRHLEFMLKIINNSLIESNSTYRATKFTASEDVEMRMELIDRFNRGYDNIMVAIKCLDEGINIPSIKSALILSSNDNYREFVQRRGRILRLYKGKDVAHIYDVLVMPSQKTPAIAEIELRRFYEYARLSLNKDSLFVQLEEKLDDYSLTYDDIKFKNDFVYGGDLDE
;
A
#
# COMPACT_ATOMS: atom_id res chain seq x y z
N MET A 1 27.02 -1.73 -8.74
CA MET A 1 26.50 -0.86 -9.81
C MET A 1 27.58 0.13 -10.21
N LEU A 2 27.86 0.26 -11.48
CA LEU A 2 28.81 1.20 -12.06
C LEU A 2 28.06 2.15 -12.98
N VAL A 3 28.22 3.46 -12.84
CA VAL A 3 27.42 4.44 -13.61
C VAL A 3 28.26 5.67 -13.98
N PHE A 4 28.08 6.14 -15.21
CA PHE A 4 28.49 7.45 -15.67
C PHE A 4 27.26 8.32 -15.96
N PHE A 5 27.15 9.50 -15.38
CA PHE A 5 26.08 10.43 -15.69
C PHE A 5 26.43 11.91 -15.39
N THR A 6 25.56 12.80 -15.80
CA THR A 6 25.64 14.22 -15.47
C THR A 6 25.06 14.50 -14.09
N SER A 7 25.48 15.59 -13.44
CA SER A 7 24.99 16.00 -12.11
C SER A 7 23.47 16.09 -12.00
N SER A 8 22.77 16.45 -13.09
CA SER A 8 21.31 16.53 -13.15
C SER A 8 20.58 15.16 -13.10
N ALA A 9 21.31 14.05 -13.17
CA ALA A 9 20.75 12.71 -13.11
C ALA A 9 20.55 12.19 -11.67
N LEU A 10 21.06 12.87 -10.66
CA LEU A 10 20.94 12.47 -9.24
C LEU A 10 19.48 12.33 -8.77
N ASP A 11 18.59 13.11 -9.33
CA ASP A 11 17.17 13.09 -8.99
C ASP A 11 16.47 11.81 -9.47
N PHE A 12 16.89 11.28 -10.62
CA PHE A 12 16.25 10.13 -11.27
C PHE A 12 16.75 8.79 -10.73
N ILE A 13 17.99 8.74 -10.24
CA ILE A 13 18.63 7.52 -9.73
C ILE A 13 18.12 7.14 -8.33
N GLY A 14 17.51 8.09 -7.60
CA GLY A 14 17.16 7.97 -6.20
C GLY A 14 16.48 6.64 -5.81
N TYR A 15 15.60 6.11 -6.64
CA TYR A 15 14.81 4.92 -6.32
C TYR A 15 15.53 3.60 -6.60
N GLY A 16 16.25 3.48 -7.72
CA GLY A 16 17.02 2.28 -8.00
C GLY A 16 18.19 2.10 -7.02
N ILE A 17 18.82 3.19 -6.66
CA ILE A 17 19.89 3.23 -5.65
C ILE A 17 19.38 2.83 -4.26
N VAL A 18 18.18 3.25 -3.89
CA VAL A 18 17.57 2.86 -2.59
C VAL A 18 17.33 1.38 -2.51
N SER A 19 16.76 0.79 -3.56
CA SER A 19 16.52 -0.64 -3.62
C SER A 19 17.84 -1.41 -3.51
N LEU A 20 18.87 -0.97 -4.23
CA LEU A 20 20.19 -1.57 -4.18
C LEU A 20 20.86 -1.43 -2.80
N ALA A 21 20.71 -0.29 -2.15
CA ALA A 21 21.31 0.01 -0.85
C ALA A 21 20.70 -0.75 0.33
N ARG A 22 19.55 -1.39 0.15
CA ARG A 22 18.91 -2.26 1.14
C ARG A 22 19.58 -3.64 1.25
N HIS A 23 20.33 -4.05 0.23
CA HIS A 23 21.04 -5.32 0.26
C HIS A 23 22.39 -5.16 0.98
N GLU A 24 22.69 -6.07 1.90
CA GLU A 24 23.98 -6.12 2.58
C GLU A 24 25.12 -6.30 1.55
N ASN A 25 26.19 -5.52 1.67
CA ASN A 25 27.35 -5.49 0.79
C ASN A 25 27.12 -4.89 -0.62
N SER A 26 26.04 -4.14 -0.84
CA SER A 26 25.89 -3.37 -2.08
C SER A 26 26.94 -2.27 -2.17
N LYS A 27 27.48 -2.05 -3.35
CA LYS A 27 28.39 -0.94 -3.65
C LYS A 27 27.96 -0.25 -4.94
N ILE A 28 27.94 1.08 -4.92
CA ILE A 28 27.65 1.93 -6.05
C ILE A 28 28.87 2.80 -6.30
N MET A 29 29.41 2.71 -7.49
CA MET A 29 30.55 3.52 -7.95
C MET A 29 30.06 4.47 -9.04
N LEU A 30 30.19 5.75 -8.81
CA LEU A 30 29.60 6.80 -9.62
C LEU A 30 30.70 7.72 -10.16
N CYS A 31 30.79 7.88 -11.48
CA CYS A 31 31.58 8.90 -12.12
C CYS A 31 30.70 10.01 -12.69
N THR A 32 30.98 11.26 -12.35
CA THR A 32 30.30 12.44 -12.88
C THR A 32 31.27 13.44 -13.46
N SER A 33 30.87 14.21 -14.46
CA SER A 33 31.65 15.26 -15.06
C SER A 33 30.89 16.58 -15.04
N PRO A 34 31.43 17.64 -14.41
CA PRO A 34 30.79 18.94 -14.38
C PRO A 34 30.84 19.63 -15.74
N ARG A 35 29.87 20.50 -16.00
CA ARG A 35 29.90 21.40 -17.17
C ARG A 35 30.80 22.58 -16.85
N LEU A 36 31.89 22.71 -17.62
CA LEU A 36 32.78 23.87 -17.53
C LEU A 36 32.38 24.90 -18.58
N ASN A 37 32.32 26.16 -18.16
CA ASN A 37 32.17 27.28 -19.08
C ASN A 37 33.49 27.68 -19.73
N ASP A 38 33.45 28.55 -20.76
CA ASP A 38 34.63 28.98 -21.48
C ASP A 38 35.67 29.75 -20.62
N GLU A 39 35.24 30.38 -19.54
CA GLU A 39 36.09 31.08 -18.57
C GLU A 39 36.86 30.09 -17.71
N ASP A 40 36.19 29.04 -17.23
CA ASP A 40 36.83 27.95 -16.47
C ASP A 40 37.89 27.24 -17.30
N ILE A 41 37.59 26.96 -18.57
CA ILE A 41 38.53 26.33 -19.51
C ILE A 41 39.75 27.26 -19.75
N ARG A 42 39.55 28.59 -19.87
CA ARG A 42 40.65 29.55 -20.02
C ARG A 42 41.48 29.65 -18.74
N ALA A 43 40.87 29.65 -17.56
CA ALA A 43 41.56 29.69 -16.28
C ALA A 43 42.47 28.46 -16.10
N ILE A 44 41.97 27.25 -16.43
CA ILE A 44 42.78 26.02 -16.39
C ILE A 44 43.96 26.08 -17.35
N LYS A 45 43.75 26.61 -18.58
CA LYS A 45 44.80 26.80 -19.55
C LYS A 45 45.85 27.86 -19.11
N ALA A 46 45.45 28.81 -18.27
CA ALA A 46 46.31 29.84 -17.69
C ALA A 46 47.13 29.35 -16.47
N GLY A 47 46.99 28.09 -16.08
CA GLY A 47 47.79 27.48 -15.01
C GLY A 47 47.14 27.51 -13.62
N TYR A 48 45.85 27.83 -13.53
CA TYR A 48 45.11 27.65 -12.28
C TYR A 48 44.92 26.16 -11.96
N ASP A 49 44.86 25.83 -10.69
CA ASP A 49 44.69 24.44 -10.26
C ASP A 49 43.34 23.90 -10.77
N ALA A 50 43.43 22.96 -11.70
CA ALA A 50 42.25 22.33 -12.30
C ALA A 50 41.36 21.66 -11.26
N ARG A 51 41.95 21.15 -10.17
CA ARG A 51 41.22 20.49 -9.09
C ARG A 51 40.29 21.48 -8.35
N GLU A 52 40.82 22.64 -7.95
CA GLU A 52 40.04 23.63 -7.20
C GLU A 52 38.88 24.18 -8.04
N LEU A 53 39.10 24.42 -9.34
CA LEU A 53 38.07 24.89 -10.27
C LEU A 53 36.99 23.83 -10.50
N LEU A 54 37.36 22.58 -10.69
CA LEU A 54 36.44 21.45 -10.88
C LEU A 54 35.61 21.19 -9.63
N GLU A 55 36.24 21.20 -8.45
CA GLU A 55 35.54 21.06 -7.18
C GLU A 55 34.50 22.18 -6.98
N ARG A 56 34.87 23.41 -7.34
CA ARG A 56 33.93 24.56 -7.22
C ARG A 56 32.76 24.44 -8.20
N GLN A 57 32.96 24.06 -9.44
CA GLN A 57 31.89 23.88 -10.43
C GLN A 57 31.00 22.69 -10.10
N THR A 58 31.59 21.56 -9.75
CA THR A 58 30.84 20.39 -9.33
C THR A 58 30.00 20.66 -8.09
N ASN A 59 30.54 21.39 -7.11
CA ASN A 59 29.79 21.79 -5.93
C ASN A 59 28.62 22.73 -6.27
N ALA A 60 28.80 23.67 -7.21
CA ALA A 60 27.74 24.58 -7.63
C ALA A 60 26.61 23.83 -8.38
N GLU A 61 26.95 22.95 -9.32
CA GLU A 61 25.96 22.13 -10.05
C GLU A 61 25.23 21.15 -9.12
N LEU A 62 25.93 20.58 -8.14
CA LEU A 62 25.33 19.70 -7.17
C LEU A 62 24.47 20.46 -6.14
N GLU A 63 24.79 21.72 -5.81
CA GLU A 63 23.93 22.59 -5.02
C GLU A 63 22.62 22.87 -5.75
N GLU A 64 22.69 23.24 -7.04
CA GLU A 64 21.52 23.47 -7.87
C GLU A 64 20.68 22.18 -7.99
N ALA A 65 21.32 21.02 -8.23
CA ALA A 65 20.64 19.73 -8.26
C ALA A 65 20.03 19.35 -6.90
N LEU A 66 20.70 19.65 -5.78
CA LEU A 66 20.16 19.42 -4.44
C LEU A 66 18.96 20.31 -4.13
N ASP A 67 18.86 21.49 -4.72
CA ASP A 67 17.71 22.40 -4.52
C ASP A 67 16.42 21.84 -5.16
N ASP A 68 16.56 21.08 -6.24
CA ASP A 68 15.46 20.41 -6.92
C ASP A 68 15.08 19.06 -6.29
N ILE A 69 15.97 18.45 -5.48
CA ILE A 69 15.76 17.16 -4.83
C ILE A 69 14.95 17.32 -3.53
N SER A 70 14.02 16.40 -3.26
CA SER A 70 13.30 16.39 -1.98
C SER A 70 14.25 16.15 -0.79
N ASP A 71 13.96 16.76 0.36
CA ASP A 71 14.77 16.57 1.59
C ASP A 71 14.95 15.09 1.98
N GLU A 72 13.99 14.24 1.64
CA GLU A 72 14.06 12.79 1.89
C GLU A 72 15.13 12.11 1.04
N ASN A 73 15.23 12.50 -0.22
CA ASN A 73 16.27 11.99 -1.13
C ASN A 73 17.65 12.50 -0.76
N VAL A 74 17.76 13.74 -0.26
CA VAL A 74 19.03 14.29 0.24
C VAL A 74 19.52 13.56 1.49
N GLU A 75 18.60 13.28 2.45
CA GLU A 75 18.91 12.51 3.64
C GLU A 75 19.40 11.10 3.30
N MET A 76 18.80 10.50 2.28
CA MET A 76 19.17 9.19 1.79
C MET A 76 20.52 9.20 1.10
N LEU A 77 20.80 10.17 0.23
CA LEU A 77 22.11 10.35 -0.42
C LEU A 77 23.21 10.43 0.64
N TYR A 78 22.99 11.25 1.68
CA TYR A 78 23.91 11.34 2.81
C TYR A 78 24.14 9.99 3.51
N MET A 79 23.08 9.23 3.76
CA MET A 79 23.20 7.92 4.40
C MET A 79 23.97 6.91 3.56
N LEU A 80 23.84 6.95 2.24
CA LEU A 80 24.55 6.07 1.33
C LEU A 80 26.05 6.39 1.29
N ILE A 81 26.41 7.66 1.22
CA ILE A 81 27.81 8.13 1.27
C ILE A 81 28.42 7.75 2.63
N LYS A 82 27.75 8.08 3.73
CA LYS A 82 28.24 7.80 5.08
C LYS A 82 28.45 6.31 5.38
N LYS A 83 27.63 5.44 4.78
CA LYS A 83 27.78 3.98 4.90
C LYS A 83 28.82 3.40 3.96
N GLY A 84 29.43 4.20 3.09
CA GLY A 84 30.36 3.74 2.07
C GLY A 84 29.73 2.87 0.98
N ILE A 85 28.40 2.94 0.86
CA ILE A 85 27.64 2.23 -0.18
C ILE A 85 27.77 2.97 -1.51
N LEU A 86 27.69 4.32 -1.46
CA LEU A 86 27.86 5.20 -2.62
C LEU A 86 29.22 5.87 -2.54
N ASP A 87 30.01 5.67 -3.60
CA ASP A 87 31.31 6.28 -3.80
C ASP A 87 31.27 7.09 -5.10
N ILE A 88 31.64 8.38 -5.04
CA ILE A 88 31.51 9.32 -6.15
C ILE A 88 32.88 9.86 -6.53
N LYS A 89 33.16 9.89 -7.83
CA LYS A 89 34.37 10.50 -8.39
C LYS A 89 34.03 11.47 -9.51
N ILE A 90 34.83 12.54 -9.61
CA ILE A 90 34.72 13.57 -10.64
C ILE A 90 35.71 13.24 -11.76
N VAL A 91 35.18 13.12 -12.97
CA VAL A 91 35.97 12.85 -14.17
C VAL A 91 36.14 14.12 -15.02
N TRP A 92 37.36 14.43 -15.39
CA TRP A 92 37.67 15.58 -16.19
C TRP A 92 38.47 15.22 -17.43
N LYS A 93 38.16 15.88 -18.56
CA LYS A 93 38.89 15.78 -19.82
C LYS A 93 39.55 17.11 -20.17
N LYS A 94 40.86 17.08 -20.47
CA LYS A 94 41.66 18.29 -20.75
C LYS A 94 41.14 19.12 -21.94
N THR A 95 40.52 18.48 -22.91
CA THR A 95 39.95 19.11 -24.10
C THR A 95 38.59 18.50 -24.41
N GLY A 96 37.52 19.31 -24.26
CA GLY A 96 36.13 18.86 -24.46
C GLY A 96 35.47 18.32 -23.21
N MET A 97 34.25 17.83 -23.33
CA MET A 97 33.49 17.23 -22.25
C MET A 97 33.65 15.70 -22.25
N TYR A 98 33.70 15.10 -21.06
CA TYR A 98 33.51 13.67 -20.92
C TYR A 98 32.00 13.42 -20.89
N HIS A 99 31.48 12.61 -21.81
CA HIS A 99 30.06 12.46 -22.04
C HIS A 99 29.68 11.01 -22.32
N ASP A 100 30.27 10.10 -21.56
CA ASP A 100 29.95 8.70 -21.66
C ASP A 100 28.75 8.35 -20.79
N LYS A 101 27.94 7.37 -21.21
CA LYS A 101 26.72 6.94 -20.55
C LYS A 101 26.70 5.43 -20.50
N LEU A 102 27.23 4.94 -19.40
CA LEU A 102 27.31 3.53 -19.07
C LEU A 102 26.67 3.31 -17.70
N ALA A 103 25.83 2.31 -17.61
CA ALA A 103 25.41 1.74 -16.35
C ALA A 103 25.58 0.21 -16.38
N VAL A 104 26.24 -0.35 -15.39
CA VAL A 104 26.37 -1.79 -15.23
C VAL A 104 25.77 -2.20 -13.90
N LEU A 105 24.85 -3.15 -13.95
CA LEU A 105 24.25 -3.78 -12.78
C LEU A 105 24.75 -5.22 -12.70
N ASP A 106 25.16 -5.65 -11.51
CA ASP A 106 25.51 -7.02 -11.21
C ASP A 106 24.77 -7.53 -9.99
N ASP A 107 24.46 -8.83 -9.99
CA ASP A 107 23.81 -9.50 -8.87
C ASP A 107 24.76 -10.47 -8.17
N TYR A 108 24.34 -11.00 -7.02
CA TYR A 108 25.12 -11.96 -6.23
C TYR A 108 25.36 -13.32 -6.93
N SER A 109 24.60 -13.60 -8.00
CA SER A 109 24.74 -14.81 -8.81
C SER A 109 25.74 -14.64 -9.95
N GLY A 110 26.34 -13.45 -10.09
CA GLY A 110 27.28 -13.11 -11.16
C GLY A 110 26.60 -12.73 -12.48
N ASN A 111 25.28 -12.54 -12.49
CA ASN A 111 24.61 -12.00 -13.67
C ASN A 111 24.88 -10.51 -13.78
N ARG A 112 25.15 -10.06 -15.00
CA ARG A 112 25.45 -8.66 -15.31
C ARG A 112 24.59 -8.15 -16.45
N VAL A 113 24.17 -6.88 -16.34
CA VAL A 113 23.47 -6.17 -17.40
C VAL A 113 24.13 -4.82 -17.58
N ALA A 114 24.59 -4.52 -18.80
CA ALA A 114 25.15 -3.23 -19.17
C ALA A 114 24.20 -2.45 -20.07
N PHE A 115 24.03 -1.18 -19.78
CA PHE A 115 23.29 -0.20 -20.54
C PHE A 115 24.28 0.82 -21.10
N VAL A 116 24.37 0.92 -22.42
CA VAL A 116 25.30 1.83 -23.11
C VAL A 116 24.49 2.66 -24.13
N GLY A 117 24.61 3.98 -24.10
CA GLY A 117 23.85 4.80 -25.03
C GLY A 117 24.06 6.30 -24.91
N SER A 118 23.16 7.04 -25.56
CA SER A 118 23.12 8.50 -25.55
C SER A 118 22.21 9.08 -24.49
N ALA A 119 21.35 8.26 -23.90
CA ALA A 119 20.33 8.69 -22.95
C ALA A 119 20.95 9.23 -21.65
N ASN A 120 20.60 10.48 -21.32
CA ASN A 120 20.80 10.98 -19.97
C ASN A 120 19.76 10.36 -19.03
N GLU A 121 20.18 9.93 -17.85
CA GLU A 121 19.24 9.50 -16.80
C GLU A 121 18.54 10.72 -16.16
N THR A 122 17.82 11.47 -16.98
CA THR A 122 17.03 12.64 -16.59
C THR A 122 15.58 12.43 -17.03
N GLY A 123 14.63 13.12 -16.37
CA GLY A 123 13.22 13.03 -16.74
C GLY A 123 12.96 13.35 -18.21
N SER A 124 13.63 14.35 -18.78
CA SER A 124 13.54 14.70 -20.20
C SER A 124 14.20 13.68 -21.12
N GLY A 125 15.29 13.02 -20.67
CA GLY A 125 15.96 11.96 -21.45
C GLY A 125 15.07 10.73 -21.67
N TYR A 126 14.21 10.41 -20.70
CA TYR A 126 13.31 9.27 -20.82
C TYR A 126 11.94 9.59 -21.47
N ASN A 127 11.45 10.82 -21.35
CA ASN A 127 10.11 11.15 -21.77
C ASN A 127 10.03 12.02 -23.04
N ASP A 128 11.02 12.91 -23.27
CA ASP A 128 10.89 13.98 -24.26
C ASP A 128 11.84 13.85 -25.45
N ASN A 129 12.94 13.08 -25.30
CA ASN A 129 13.97 12.95 -26.34
C ASN A 129 13.97 11.56 -26.99
N TYR A 130 14.33 11.50 -28.28
CA TYR A 130 14.61 10.23 -28.94
C TYR A 130 16.01 9.76 -28.55
N GLU A 131 16.08 8.72 -27.71
CA GLU A 131 17.33 8.18 -27.18
C GLU A 131 17.53 6.73 -27.60
N LYS A 132 18.77 6.33 -27.81
CA LYS A 132 19.12 4.96 -28.18
C LYS A 132 19.98 4.33 -27.11
N ILE A 133 19.45 3.29 -26.46
CA ILE A 133 20.16 2.50 -25.45
C ILE A 133 20.41 1.11 -25.99
N ARG A 134 21.64 0.63 -25.87
CA ARG A 134 22.01 -0.77 -26.11
C ARG A 134 22.06 -1.48 -24.76
N VAL A 135 21.48 -2.66 -24.71
CA VAL A 135 21.45 -3.48 -23.49
C VAL A 135 22.18 -4.78 -23.76
N TYR A 136 23.24 -5.02 -23.01
CA TYR A 136 24.00 -6.26 -23.02
C TYR A 136 23.69 -7.06 -21.75
N LYS A 137 23.59 -8.39 -21.88
CA LYS A 137 23.29 -9.29 -20.78
C LYS A 137 24.32 -10.40 -20.72
N SER A 138 24.94 -10.67 -19.56
CA SER A 138 26.04 -11.62 -19.42
C SER A 138 25.70 -13.03 -19.92
N TRP A 139 24.44 -13.44 -19.79
CA TRP A 139 23.98 -14.76 -20.23
C TRP A 139 23.69 -14.86 -21.75
N THR A 140 23.85 -13.77 -22.50
CA THR A 140 23.73 -13.72 -23.96
C THR A 140 24.92 -13.03 -24.62
N ASP A 141 25.83 -12.49 -23.85
CA ASP A 141 27.03 -11.79 -24.35
C ASP A 141 28.17 -12.80 -24.59
N THR A 142 28.28 -13.24 -25.83
CA THR A 142 29.33 -14.19 -26.26
C THR A 142 30.63 -13.50 -26.69
N GLU A 143 30.64 -12.17 -26.80
CA GLU A 143 31.77 -11.37 -27.28
C GLU A 143 32.51 -10.63 -26.17
N GLY A 144 32.05 -10.77 -24.89
CA GLY A 144 32.72 -10.17 -23.74
C GLY A 144 32.57 -8.65 -23.64
N ARG A 145 31.55 -8.06 -24.29
CA ARG A 145 31.34 -6.61 -24.34
C ARG A 145 31.08 -6.01 -22.94
N ILE A 146 30.43 -6.74 -22.07
CA ILE A 146 30.19 -6.29 -20.67
C ILE A 146 31.52 -6.18 -19.91
N ASP A 147 32.40 -7.14 -20.08
CA ASP A 147 33.73 -7.12 -19.42
C ASP A 147 34.59 -5.98 -19.97
N ASP A 148 34.50 -5.67 -21.26
CA ASP A 148 35.20 -4.53 -21.88
C ASP A 148 34.70 -3.21 -21.27
N GLU A 149 33.39 -3.00 -21.17
CA GLU A 149 32.79 -1.80 -20.55
C GLU A 149 33.19 -1.66 -19.08
N ILE A 150 33.19 -2.75 -18.32
CA ILE A 150 33.61 -2.75 -16.90
C ILE A 150 35.11 -2.40 -16.80
N ASN A 151 35.95 -2.97 -17.64
CA ASN A 151 37.37 -2.71 -17.61
C ASN A 151 37.71 -1.25 -17.99
N GLU A 152 37.00 -0.69 -18.95
CA GLU A 152 37.08 0.73 -19.27
C GLU A 152 36.67 1.62 -18.10
N PHE A 153 35.53 1.34 -17.48
CA PHE A 153 35.07 2.06 -16.27
C PHE A 153 36.12 1.99 -15.15
N LEU A 154 36.63 0.79 -14.84
CA LEU A 154 37.63 0.61 -13.77
C LEU A 154 38.98 1.28 -14.10
N SER A 155 39.37 1.33 -15.37
CA SER A 155 40.52 2.10 -15.80
C SER A 155 40.36 3.59 -15.50
N ILE A 156 39.19 4.15 -15.80
CA ILE A 156 38.87 5.55 -15.48
C ILE A 156 38.81 5.72 -13.95
N TRP A 157 38.06 4.88 -13.25
CA TRP A 157 37.91 4.96 -11.79
C TRP A 157 39.24 4.98 -11.04
N ASN A 158 40.22 4.24 -11.51
CA ASN A 158 41.53 4.13 -10.89
C ASN A 158 42.55 5.18 -11.42
N ASP A 159 42.10 6.20 -12.15
CA ASP A 159 42.93 7.25 -12.79
C ASP A 159 44.05 6.68 -13.70
N ASN A 160 43.76 5.54 -14.35
CA ASN A 160 44.70 4.88 -15.28
C ASN A 160 44.43 5.24 -16.75
N ASN A 161 43.54 6.17 -17.05
CA ASN A 161 43.22 6.59 -18.41
C ASN A 161 44.11 7.78 -18.80
N GLU A 162 44.79 7.69 -19.97
CA GLU A 162 45.75 8.72 -20.43
C GLU A 162 45.09 10.06 -20.79
N PHE A 163 43.77 10.05 -21.14
CA PHE A 163 43.05 11.22 -21.63
C PHE A 163 42.17 11.88 -20.57
N LEU A 164 41.93 11.20 -19.45
CA LEU A 164 41.06 11.62 -18.39
C LEU A 164 41.80 11.75 -17.07
N LYS A 165 41.35 12.67 -16.21
CA LYS A 165 41.82 12.80 -14.84
C LYS A 165 40.63 12.61 -13.90
N VAL A 166 40.87 11.94 -12.78
CA VAL A 166 39.85 11.60 -11.82
C VAL A 166 40.20 12.18 -10.46
N PHE A 167 39.20 12.78 -9.81
CA PHE A 167 39.33 13.37 -8.48
C PHE A 167 38.29 12.76 -7.54
N ASP A 168 38.65 12.56 -6.28
CA ASP A 168 37.73 12.12 -5.27
C ASP A 168 36.71 13.25 -4.95
N PHE A 169 35.51 12.84 -4.57
CA PHE A 169 34.43 13.74 -4.22
C PHE A 169 34.80 14.62 -3.00
N SER A 170 34.50 15.92 -3.04
CA SER A 170 35.04 16.85 -2.05
C SER A 170 34.35 16.73 -0.68
N GLU A 171 35.14 16.80 0.42
CA GLU A 171 34.64 16.87 1.79
C GLU A 171 33.73 18.10 2.04
N ALA A 172 33.90 19.16 1.25
CA ALA A 172 33.05 20.35 1.34
C ALA A 172 31.60 20.06 0.94
N PHE A 173 31.40 19.22 -0.07
CA PHE A 173 30.06 18.81 -0.48
C PHE A 173 29.38 17.89 0.57
N GLU A 174 30.13 16.94 1.13
CA GLU A 174 29.62 16.11 2.23
C GLU A 174 29.10 16.96 3.39
N LYS A 175 29.84 18.02 3.76
CA LYS A 175 29.42 18.97 4.80
C LYS A 175 28.14 19.71 4.44
N LYS A 176 27.99 20.15 3.18
CA LYS A 176 26.77 20.84 2.71
C LYS A 176 25.56 19.93 2.70
N VAL A 177 25.70 18.69 2.23
CA VAL A 177 24.63 17.68 2.33
C VAL A 177 24.23 17.47 3.78
N LEU A 178 25.21 17.39 4.70
CA LEU A 178 24.95 17.27 6.13
C LEU A 178 24.24 18.49 6.70
N GLU A 179 24.65 19.70 6.33
CA GLU A 179 23.99 20.94 6.77
C GLU A 179 22.52 21.01 6.28
N ARG A 180 22.27 20.60 5.04
CA ARG A 180 20.91 20.55 4.51
C ARG A 180 20.05 19.47 5.19
N VAL A 181 20.60 18.30 5.45
CA VAL A 181 19.94 17.24 6.24
C VAL A 181 19.57 17.76 7.63
N ASN A 182 20.50 18.47 8.29
CA ASN A 182 20.27 19.04 9.61
C ASN A 182 19.22 20.17 9.58
N ASN A 183 19.25 21.02 8.56
CA ASN A 183 18.29 22.09 8.36
C ASN A 183 16.92 21.56 7.90
N GLY A 184 16.89 20.55 7.02
CA GLY A 184 15.69 19.81 6.63
C GLY A 184 15.05 19.09 7.80
N SER A 185 15.84 18.47 8.67
CA SER A 185 15.36 17.84 9.90
C SER A 185 14.74 18.86 10.87
N LYS A 186 15.31 20.07 10.98
CA LYS A 186 14.72 21.18 11.76
C LYS A 186 13.43 21.69 11.10
N LYS A 187 13.41 21.84 9.77
CA LYS A 187 12.23 22.26 9.01
C LYS A 187 11.12 21.19 9.06
N LYS A 188 11.49 19.90 8.95
CA LYS A 188 10.57 18.76 9.15
C LYS A 188 10.01 18.72 10.59
N GLN A 189 10.79 19.09 11.62
CA GLN A 189 10.26 19.21 12.99
C GLN A 189 9.27 20.38 13.11
N PHE A 190 9.48 21.51 12.42
CA PHE A 190 8.55 22.63 12.38
C PHE A 190 7.32 22.33 11.53
N GLU A 191 7.47 21.70 10.37
CA GLU A 191 6.36 21.30 9.49
C GLU A 191 5.57 20.10 10.06
N LYS A 192 6.24 19.16 10.76
CA LYS A 192 5.58 18.05 11.47
C LYS A 192 4.68 18.54 12.61
N LYS A 193 4.98 19.66 13.25
CA LYS A 193 4.09 20.25 14.26
C LYS A 193 2.76 20.75 13.68
N ASN A 194 2.70 21.03 12.38
CA ASN A 194 1.51 21.53 11.66
C ASN A 194 0.97 20.52 10.60
N LYS A 195 1.48 19.30 10.53
CA LYS A 195 1.15 18.36 9.44
C LYS A 195 -0.31 17.89 9.43
N TYR A 196 -1.02 17.98 10.56
CA TYR A 196 -2.42 17.56 10.66
C TYR A 196 -3.26 18.70 11.21
N ASP A 197 -3.90 19.45 10.32
CA ASP A 197 -5.02 20.30 10.73
C ASP A 197 -6.24 19.40 10.95
N MET A 198 -6.63 19.27 12.24
CA MET A 198 -7.71 18.37 12.63
C MET A 198 -9.05 18.87 12.14
N ARG A 199 -9.74 18.03 11.42
CA ARG A 199 -11.09 18.27 10.90
C ARG A 199 -12.09 18.38 12.05
N ASP A 200 -13.20 19.08 11.84
CA ASP A 200 -14.15 19.34 12.91
C ASP A 200 -14.72 18.07 13.55
N TYR A 201 -15.06 17.05 12.74
CA TYR A 201 -15.51 15.77 13.27
C TYR A 201 -14.44 15.03 14.09
N GLN A 202 -13.15 15.25 13.81
CA GLN A 202 -12.05 14.67 14.60
C GLN A 202 -11.90 15.36 15.95
N LYS A 203 -12.12 16.68 15.98
CA LYS A 203 -12.18 17.48 17.23
C LYS A 203 -13.41 17.06 18.05
N GLU A 204 -14.55 16.84 17.40
CA GLU A 204 -15.77 16.32 18.03
C GLU A 204 -15.55 14.93 18.65
N ALA A 205 -14.95 14.00 17.90
CA ALA A 205 -14.63 12.66 18.38
C ALA A 205 -13.76 12.71 19.66
N LYS A 206 -12.71 13.54 19.67
CA LYS A 206 -11.88 13.79 20.86
C LYS A 206 -12.71 14.32 22.02
N GLY A 207 -13.52 15.36 21.77
CA GLY A 207 -14.36 15.97 22.80
C GLY A 207 -15.34 14.97 23.43
N ASN A 208 -15.98 14.13 22.62
CA ASN A 208 -16.92 13.12 23.08
C ASN A 208 -16.23 12.03 23.89
N TRP A 209 -15.07 11.55 23.45
CA TRP A 209 -14.29 10.54 24.16
C TRP A 209 -13.81 11.04 25.54
N LEU A 210 -13.33 12.27 25.61
CA LEU A 210 -12.94 12.91 26.89
C LEU A 210 -14.15 13.04 27.84
N LYS A 211 -15.28 13.51 27.34
CA LYS A 211 -16.52 13.63 28.14
C LYS A 211 -17.02 12.28 28.64
N ASN A 212 -16.75 11.20 27.93
CA ASN A 212 -17.11 9.83 28.30
C ASN A 212 -16.06 9.13 29.18
N GLY A 213 -15.23 9.89 29.89
CA GLY A 213 -14.22 9.36 30.83
C GLY A 213 -13.07 8.62 30.14
N CYS A 214 -12.69 9.05 28.96
CA CYS A 214 -11.63 8.46 28.14
C CYS A 214 -11.89 6.98 27.79
N LYS A 215 -13.13 6.66 27.50
CA LYS A 215 -13.60 5.37 27.01
C LYS A 215 -14.53 5.60 25.83
N GLY A 216 -14.53 4.71 24.84
CA GLY A 216 -15.49 4.81 23.76
C GLY A 216 -15.14 4.03 22.52
N PHE A 217 -16.11 3.97 21.63
CA PHE A 217 -16.01 3.31 20.34
C PHE A 217 -16.23 4.34 19.22
N PHE A 218 -15.32 4.39 18.26
CA PHE A 218 -15.43 5.20 17.06
C PHE A 218 -15.91 4.35 15.89
N VAL A 219 -17.10 4.60 15.42
CA VAL A 219 -17.62 4.07 14.16
C VAL A 219 -17.32 5.08 13.08
N MET A 220 -16.28 4.84 12.29
CA MET A 220 -15.81 5.80 11.28
C MET A 220 -15.50 5.08 9.98
N ALA A 221 -15.99 5.60 8.87
CA ALA A 221 -15.77 5.02 7.55
C ALA A 221 -14.28 4.88 7.20
N THR A 222 -13.96 3.90 6.36
CA THR A 222 -12.60 3.73 5.82
C THR A 222 -12.21 4.96 5.00
N GLY A 223 -10.96 5.41 5.13
CA GLY A 223 -10.46 6.60 4.42
C GLY A 223 -10.73 7.94 5.11
N THR A 224 -11.48 7.96 6.22
CA THR A 224 -11.75 9.19 6.99
C THR A 224 -10.67 9.53 8.02
N GLY A 225 -9.62 8.71 8.14
CA GLY A 225 -8.49 8.97 9.05
C GLY A 225 -8.73 8.48 10.48
N LYS A 226 -9.31 7.29 10.67
CA LYS A 226 -9.50 6.65 11.98
C LYS A 226 -8.23 6.67 12.84
N THR A 227 -7.09 6.23 12.29
CA THR A 227 -5.78 6.19 12.98
C THR A 227 -5.37 7.57 13.46
N ILE A 228 -5.40 8.57 12.59
CA ILE A 228 -5.03 9.95 12.94
C ILE A 228 -5.99 10.54 14.00
N THR A 229 -7.29 10.27 13.85
CA THR A 229 -8.30 10.72 14.83
C THR A 229 -8.04 10.09 16.20
N SER A 230 -7.72 8.80 16.25
CA SER A 230 -7.45 8.10 17.51
C SER A 230 -6.19 8.62 18.19
N LEU A 231 -5.08 8.79 17.45
CA LEU A 231 -3.82 9.33 18.00
C LEU A 231 -3.99 10.77 18.48
N TYR A 232 -4.71 11.61 17.71
CA TYR A 232 -5.06 12.97 18.14
C TYR A 232 -5.91 12.96 19.42
N THR A 233 -6.86 12.03 19.52
CA THR A 233 -7.76 11.92 20.68
C THR A 233 -6.98 11.60 21.95
N VAL A 234 -6.04 10.67 21.89
CA VAL A 234 -5.31 10.19 23.09
C VAL A 234 -4.04 11.00 23.40
N LYS A 235 -3.67 11.93 22.52
CA LYS A 235 -2.39 12.63 22.61
C LYS A 235 -2.17 13.31 23.97
N ASP A 236 -3.10 14.15 24.39
CA ASP A 236 -2.96 14.90 25.64
C ASP A 236 -2.94 13.98 26.86
N LEU A 237 -3.66 12.85 26.81
CA LEU A 237 -3.66 11.85 27.86
C LEU A 237 -2.29 11.20 28.00
N ILE A 238 -1.65 10.82 26.89
CA ILE A 238 -0.35 10.14 26.87
C ILE A 238 0.79 11.10 27.26
N GLU A 239 0.78 12.33 26.73
CA GLU A 239 1.83 13.32 26.97
C GLU A 239 1.83 13.86 28.40
N ASN A 240 0.66 14.00 29.04
CA ASN A 240 0.52 14.62 30.35
C ASN A 240 0.48 13.61 31.51
N ASN A 241 0.46 12.32 31.23
CA ASN A 241 0.32 11.29 32.25
C ASN A 241 1.26 10.10 31.98
N LYS A 242 1.61 9.36 33.05
CA LYS A 242 2.34 8.10 32.93
C LYS A 242 1.38 6.99 32.48
N ILE A 243 1.15 6.90 31.18
CA ILE A 243 0.24 5.92 30.58
C ILE A 243 1.04 4.86 29.84
N PHE A 244 0.74 3.60 30.13
CA PHE A 244 1.21 2.47 29.33
C PHE A 244 0.18 2.21 28.23
N THR A 245 0.55 2.51 27.00
CA THR A 245 -0.36 2.44 25.86
C THR A 245 -0.13 1.17 25.06
N ILE A 246 -1.22 0.45 24.73
CA ILE A 246 -1.19 -0.71 23.86
C ILE A 246 -2.11 -0.43 22.68
N ILE A 247 -1.57 -0.60 21.48
CA ILE A 247 -2.29 -0.50 20.21
C ILE A 247 -2.35 -1.92 19.62
N ALA A 248 -3.53 -2.51 19.58
CA ALA A 248 -3.76 -3.83 19.01
C ALA A 248 -4.38 -3.71 17.63
N VAL A 249 -3.74 -4.32 16.63
CA VAL A 249 -4.15 -4.29 15.23
C VAL A 249 -4.38 -5.71 14.70
N PRO A 250 -5.25 -5.94 13.71
CA PRO A 250 -5.55 -7.29 13.24
C PRO A 250 -4.34 -7.98 12.58
N TYR A 251 -3.56 -7.26 11.77
CA TYR A 251 -2.53 -7.84 10.91
C TYR A 251 -1.15 -7.20 11.12
N LYS A 252 -0.08 -7.96 10.82
CA LYS A 252 1.32 -7.53 10.99
C LYS A 252 1.67 -6.30 10.16
N HIS A 253 1.22 -6.20 8.91
CA HIS A 253 1.52 -5.04 8.07
C HIS A 253 0.95 -3.73 8.61
N LEU A 254 -0.15 -3.78 9.37
CA LEU A 254 -0.70 -2.61 10.07
C LEU A 254 0.19 -2.14 11.22
N VAL A 255 1.00 -3.02 11.81
CA VAL A 255 1.94 -2.63 12.89
C VAL A 255 2.90 -1.56 12.38
N ASN A 256 3.46 -1.73 11.18
CA ASN A 256 4.37 -0.76 10.58
C ASN A 256 3.65 0.55 10.20
N GLN A 257 2.44 0.46 9.67
CA GLN A 257 1.64 1.65 9.33
C GLN A 257 1.32 2.47 10.59
N TRP A 258 0.87 1.81 11.67
CA TRP A 258 0.62 2.47 12.94
C TRP A 258 1.91 3.06 13.53
N TYR A 259 3.06 2.40 13.37
CA TYR A 259 4.34 2.92 13.83
C TYR A 259 4.68 4.27 13.19
N GLU A 260 4.52 4.40 11.87
CA GLU A 260 4.81 5.65 11.16
C GLU A 260 3.92 6.79 11.68
N ASP A 261 2.62 6.54 11.87
CA ASP A 261 1.69 7.52 12.41
C ASP A 261 2.01 7.86 13.88
N VAL A 262 2.28 6.85 14.72
CA VAL A 262 2.66 7.03 16.13
C VAL A 262 3.93 7.85 16.25
N LYS A 263 4.95 7.62 15.40
CA LYS A 263 6.19 8.39 15.37
C LYS A 263 5.96 9.88 15.10
N VAL A 264 4.96 10.21 14.28
CA VAL A 264 4.61 11.61 13.99
C VAL A 264 3.97 12.29 15.21
N PHE A 265 3.08 11.58 15.93
CA PHE A 265 2.38 12.13 17.09
C PHE A 265 3.24 12.12 18.38
N PHE A 266 4.09 11.10 18.52
CA PHE A 266 4.89 10.83 19.73
C PHE A 266 6.36 10.55 19.34
N PRO A 267 7.11 11.55 18.84
CA PRO A 267 8.47 11.35 18.32
C PRO A 267 9.45 10.82 19.40
N ASP A 268 9.22 11.15 20.67
CA ASP A 268 10.08 10.78 21.79
C ASP A 268 9.63 9.51 22.53
N ALA A 269 8.56 8.85 22.07
CA ALA A 269 8.04 7.66 22.73
C ALA A 269 8.94 6.44 22.54
N ASN A 270 9.01 5.60 23.58
CA ASN A 270 9.57 4.26 23.50
C ASN A 270 8.54 3.32 22.85
N ILE A 271 8.74 2.98 21.58
CA ILE A 271 7.82 2.13 20.81
C ILE A 271 8.37 0.70 20.76
N VAL A 272 7.55 -0.27 21.16
CA VAL A 272 7.90 -1.70 21.16
C VAL A 272 6.90 -2.48 20.30
N PHE A 273 7.42 -3.30 19.39
CA PHE A 273 6.62 -4.22 18.57
C PHE A 273 6.48 -5.57 19.26
N VAL A 274 5.25 -6.11 19.21
CA VAL A 274 4.93 -7.44 19.76
C VAL A 274 4.15 -8.24 18.74
N HIS A 275 4.86 -9.05 17.95
CA HIS A 275 4.28 -10.00 16.99
C HIS A 275 5.23 -11.17 16.74
N SER A 276 4.79 -12.19 16.02
CA SER A 276 5.50 -13.48 15.89
C SER A 276 6.93 -13.40 15.32
N GLU A 277 7.29 -12.34 14.61
CA GLU A 277 8.63 -12.16 14.01
C GLU A 277 9.60 -11.40 14.91
N VAL A 278 9.11 -10.79 16.00
CA VAL A 278 9.96 -10.06 16.93
C VAL A 278 10.56 -11.00 17.96
N LYS A 279 11.88 -11.04 18.02
CA LYS A 279 12.61 -11.83 19.00
C LYS A 279 12.64 -11.14 20.36
N ASN A 280 12.27 -11.85 21.43
CA ASN A 280 12.36 -11.42 22.84
C ASN A 280 11.75 -10.04 23.12
N PRO A 281 10.49 -9.76 22.71
CA PRO A 281 9.86 -8.47 22.94
C PRO A 281 9.65 -8.18 24.43
N GLU A 282 9.62 -9.20 25.30
CA GLU A 282 9.48 -9.10 26.75
C GLU A 282 10.55 -8.20 27.37
N ASN A 283 11.81 -8.42 27.00
CA ASN A 283 12.93 -7.62 27.52
C ASN A 283 12.80 -6.16 27.09
N LYS A 284 12.35 -5.92 25.87
CA LYS A 284 12.12 -4.56 25.35
C LYS A 284 10.96 -3.86 26.06
N ILE A 285 9.89 -4.59 26.39
CA ILE A 285 8.76 -4.04 27.15
C ILE A 285 9.24 -3.60 28.55
N TYR A 286 9.94 -4.48 29.27
CA TYR A 286 10.45 -4.16 30.61
C TYR A 286 11.47 -3.03 30.60
N SER A 287 12.44 -3.03 29.69
CA SER A 287 13.44 -1.95 29.59
C SER A 287 12.80 -0.60 29.27
N SER A 288 11.81 -0.58 28.37
CA SER A 288 11.05 0.64 28.04
C SER A 288 10.23 1.14 29.23
N TYR A 289 9.61 0.23 29.99
CA TYR A 289 8.87 0.57 31.21
C TYR A 289 9.77 1.15 32.31
N ILE A 290 10.92 0.55 32.53
CA ILE A 290 11.92 1.05 33.53
C ILE A 290 12.42 2.44 33.09
N SER A 291 12.76 2.60 31.81
CA SER A 291 13.17 3.90 31.26
C SER A 291 12.08 4.97 31.42
N ALA A 292 10.82 4.60 31.25
CA ALA A 292 9.69 5.52 31.42
C ALA A 292 9.47 5.91 32.89
N LYS A 293 9.76 5.00 33.86
CA LYS A 293 9.77 5.35 35.30
C LYS A 293 10.79 6.44 35.61
N MET A 294 11.97 6.41 34.94
CA MET A 294 13.08 7.34 35.20
C MET A 294 12.94 8.65 34.40
N ASN A 295 12.61 8.60 33.14
CA ASN A 295 12.77 9.70 32.18
C ASN A 295 11.45 10.26 31.62
N TYR A 296 10.30 9.86 32.09
CA TYR A 296 8.95 10.32 31.63
C TYR A 296 8.64 10.13 30.14
N LYS A 297 9.36 9.27 29.43
CA LYS A 297 9.05 9.00 28.02
C LYS A 297 7.82 8.10 27.91
N PRO A 298 6.84 8.41 27.04
CA PRO A 298 5.71 7.53 26.79
C PRO A 298 6.15 6.13 26.34
N VAL A 299 5.47 5.09 26.81
CA VAL A 299 5.67 3.72 26.32
C VAL A 299 4.46 3.31 25.50
N ILE A 300 4.70 2.95 24.25
CA ILE A 300 3.65 2.54 23.31
C ILE A 300 4.01 1.17 22.73
N ILE A 301 3.17 0.18 23.02
CA ILE A 301 3.27 -1.15 22.45
C ILE A 301 2.37 -1.19 21.21
N ILE A 302 2.91 -1.65 20.07
CA ILE A 302 2.11 -1.94 18.88
C ILE A 302 2.15 -3.45 18.67
N THR A 303 0.99 -4.09 18.72
CA THR A 303 0.87 -5.55 18.71
C THR A 303 -0.22 -6.02 17.76
N THR A 304 -0.11 -7.26 17.28
CA THR A 304 -1.26 -7.89 16.63
C THR A 304 -2.27 -8.38 17.65
N ILE A 305 -3.57 -8.39 17.30
CA ILE A 305 -4.62 -8.92 18.19
C ILE A 305 -4.29 -10.36 18.63
N LYS A 306 -3.78 -11.20 17.73
CA LYS A 306 -3.34 -12.58 18.09
C LYS A 306 -2.27 -12.55 19.18
N SER A 307 -1.23 -11.72 19.02
CA SER A 307 -0.12 -11.63 19.98
C SER A 307 -0.53 -10.98 21.28
N PHE A 308 -1.45 -10.01 21.27
CA PHE A 308 -1.97 -9.36 22.46
C PHE A 308 -2.51 -10.35 23.49
N PHE A 309 -3.16 -11.43 23.06
CA PHE A 309 -3.76 -12.44 23.94
C PHE A 309 -2.81 -13.59 24.33
N ILE A 310 -1.55 -13.57 23.92
CA ILE A 310 -0.58 -14.57 24.36
C ILE A 310 -0.34 -14.40 25.86
N GLU A 311 -0.53 -15.45 26.64
CA GLU A 311 -0.56 -15.44 28.12
C GLU A 311 0.66 -14.77 28.73
N ARG A 312 1.87 -15.03 28.21
CA ARG A 312 3.11 -14.42 28.67
C ARG A 312 3.10 -12.87 28.56
N TYR A 313 2.52 -12.32 27.48
CA TYR A 313 2.41 -10.86 27.32
C TYR A 313 1.33 -10.26 28.21
N VAL A 314 0.18 -10.95 28.32
CA VAL A 314 -0.90 -10.54 29.23
C VAL A 314 -0.39 -10.47 30.67
N LYS A 315 0.46 -11.42 31.10
CA LYS A 315 1.10 -11.41 32.42
C LYS A 315 1.96 -10.16 32.61
N ILE A 316 2.82 -9.84 31.64
CA ILE A 316 3.67 -8.63 31.69
C ILE A 316 2.80 -7.37 31.77
N TYR A 317 1.76 -7.28 30.95
CA TYR A 317 0.87 -6.11 30.97
C TYR A 317 0.17 -5.94 32.33
N LYS A 318 -0.16 -7.02 33.04
CA LYS A 318 -0.71 -6.97 34.40
C LYS A 318 0.30 -6.45 35.42
N GLU A 319 1.56 -6.82 35.31
CA GLU A 319 2.64 -6.43 36.24
C GLU A 319 3.04 -4.96 36.14
N ILE A 320 2.72 -4.28 35.02
CA ILE A 320 3.03 -2.85 34.84
C ILE A 320 2.08 -2.00 35.68
N GLU A 321 2.64 -1.16 36.58
CA GLU A 321 1.88 -0.35 37.53
C GLU A 321 1.23 0.91 36.91
N PHE A 322 1.65 1.33 35.71
CA PHE A 322 1.06 2.50 35.10
C PHE A 322 -0.41 2.28 34.75
N GLU A 323 -1.20 3.34 34.75
CA GLU A 323 -2.53 3.33 34.15
C GLU A 323 -2.41 2.93 32.68
N LYS A 324 -3.38 2.16 32.17
CA LYS A 324 -3.29 1.53 30.88
C LYS A 324 -4.35 2.08 29.93
N LEU A 325 -3.91 2.40 28.71
CA LEU A 325 -4.76 2.71 27.57
C LEU A 325 -4.69 1.56 26.56
N LEU A 326 -5.83 1.06 26.13
CA LEU A 326 -5.96 0.11 25.06
C LEU A 326 -6.65 0.76 23.87
N ILE A 327 -5.99 0.77 22.72
CA ILE A 327 -6.55 1.13 21.41
C ILE A 327 -6.64 -0.14 20.60
N VAL A 328 -7.80 -0.43 20.01
CA VAL A 328 -7.99 -1.61 19.16
C VAL A 328 -8.50 -1.15 17.80
N ASP A 329 -7.69 -1.38 16.77
CA ASP A 329 -8.09 -1.14 15.38
C ASP A 329 -8.81 -2.36 14.83
N GLU A 330 -9.78 -2.13 13.94
CA GLU A 330 -10.74 -3.11 13.46
C GLU A 330 -11.26 -4.00 14.62
N ALA A 331 -11.78 -3.33 15.65
CA ALA A 331 -12.10 -3.92 16.95
C ALA A 331 -13.13 -5.04 16.91
N HIS A 332 -13.84 -5.22 15.78
CA HIS A 332 -14.70 -6.38 15.58
C HIS A 332 -13.94 -7.72 15.66
N ASN A 333 -12.65 -7.75 15.33
CA ASN A 333 -11.79 -8.95 15.49
C ASN A 333 -11.48 -9.28 16.96
N PHE A 334 -11.87 -8.41 17.87
CA PHE A 334 -11.55 -8.53 19.30
C PHE A 334 -12.68 -9.20 20.11
N ILE A 335 -13.91 -9.29 19.57
CA ILE A 335 -15.15 -9.64 20.30
C ILE A 335 -15.10 -11.00 20.99
N ASN A 336 -14.56 -12.03 20.33
CA ASN A 336 -14.59 -13.39 20.86
C ASN A 336 -13.67 -13.60 22.07
N ARG A 337 -12.88 -12.57 22.47
CA ARG A 337 -11.89 -12.62 23.55
C ARG A 337 -12.08 -11.56 24.61
N ILE A 338 -13.15 -10.78 24.55
CA ILE A 338 -13.46 -9.80 25.60
C ILE A 338 -13.90 -10.50 26.89
N SER A 339 -13.45 -9.94 28.01
CA SER A 339 -13.84 -10.39 29.37
C SER A 339 -13.92 -9.21 30.33
N ASN A 340 -14.57 -9.40 31.44
CA ASN A 340 -14.65 -8.40 32.50
C ASN A 340 -13.29 -8.13 33.13
N ASP A 341 -12.47 -9.16 33.35
CA ASP A 341 -11.12 -9.03 33.91
C ASP A 341 -10.23 -8.18 33.02
N LEU A 342 -10.30 -8.42 31.70
CA LEU A 342 -9.60 -7.61 30.72
C LEU A 342 -10.13 -6.17 30.71
N SER A 343 -11.44 -5.97 30.90
CA SER A 343 -12.04 -4.64 30.95
C SER A 343 -11.54 -3.82 32.15
N ILE A 344 -11.39 -4.44 33.30
CA ILE A 344 -10.90 -3.79 34.53
C ILE A 344 -9.44 -3.38 34.39
N MET A 345 -8.64 -4.16 33.70
CA MET A 345 -7.22 -3.93 33.51
C MET A 345 -6.91 -2.61 32.76
N TYR A 346 -7.78 -2.20 31.85
CA TYR A 346 -7.61 -0.99 31.04
C TYR A 346 -8.54 0.12 31.51
N LYS A 347 -7.98 1.12 32.19
CA LYS A 347 -8.71 2.30 32.63
C LYS A 347 -9.28 3.10 31.47
N TYR A 348 -8.48 3.24 30.40
CA TYR A 348 -8.81 3.99 29.20
C TYR A 348 -8.92 3.04 28.00
N LYS A 349 -9.94 3.23 27.17
CA LYS A 349 -10.22 2.33 26.04
C LYS A 349 -10.70 3.10 24.82
N LEU A 350 -10.24 2.69 23.66
CA LEU A 350 -10.70 3.21 22.37
C LEU A 350 -10.80 2.08 21.35
N GLY A 351 -12.02 1.75 20.95
CA GLY A 351 -12.29 0.83 19.84
C GLY A 351 -12.49 1.57 18.54
N LEU A 352 -11.98 1.06 17.45
CA LEU A 352 -12.09 1.63 16.10
C LEU A 352 -12.66 0.58 15.15
N SER A 353 -13.67 0.92 14.39
CA SER A 353 -14.15 0.12 13.25
C SER A 353 -14.95 0.98 12.30
N ALA A 354 -14.94 0.63 11.01
CA ALA A 354 -15.89 1.20 10.05
C ALA A 354 -17.23 0.48 10.09
N THR A 355 -17.21 -0.79 10.46
CA THR A 355 -18.37 -1.69 10.44
C THR A 355 -18.34 -2.60 11.67
N PRO A 356 -18.76 -2.10 12.85
CA PRO A 356 -18.75 -2.91 14.09
C PRO A 356 -19.83 -3.99 14.12
N VAL A 357 -20.71 -4.03 13.10
CA VAL A 357 -21.90 -4.88 13.08
C VAL A 357 -21.52 -6.33 12.80
N PHE A 358 -22.07 -7.25 13.59
CA PHE A 358 -21.95 -8.70 13.44
C PHE A 358 -23.25 -9.26 12.84
N GLY A 359 -23.49 -8.99 11.61
CA GLY A 359 -24.70 -9.47 10.99
C GLY A 359 -25.96 -9.01 11.73
N ASN A 360 -26.92 -9.92 11.94
CA ASN A 360 -28.12 -9.69 12.76
C ASN A 360 -27.87 -9.81 14.27
N ASP A 361 -26.64 -10.12 14.69
CA ASP A 361 -26.32 -10.24 16.11
C ASP A 361 -26.11 -8.87 16.76
N ILE A 362 -27.23 -8.17 16.95
CA ILE A 362 -27.28 -6.86 17.61
C ILE A 362 -26.72 -6.98 19.03
N GLU A 363 -26.96 -8.10 19.71
CA GLU A 363 -26.48 -8.33 21.07
C GLU A 363 -24.95 -8.38 21.09
N LYS A 364 -24.33 -9.12 20.21
CA LYS A 364 -22.86 -9.19 20.06
C LYS A 364 -22.25 -7.85 19.66
N THR A 365 -22.90 -7.12 18.76
CA THR A 365 -22.50 -5.76 18.37
C THR A 365 -22.54 -4.81 19.58
N ASN A 366 -23.63 -4.82 20.34
CA ASN A 366 -23.78 -4.01 21.54
C ASN A 366 -22.80 -4.42 22.63
N GLN A 367 -22.54 -5.72 22.79
CA GLN A 367 -21.55 -6.23 23.74
C GLN A 367 -20.15 -5.66 23.44
N LEU A 368 -19.73 -5.66 22.18
CA LEU A 368 -18.44 -5.07 21.77
C LEU A 368 -18.39 -3.56 22.08
N ILE A 369 -19.37 -2.82 21.61
CA ILE A 369 -19.41 -1.36 21.76
C ILE A 369 -19.43 -0.98 23.25
N ASN A 370 -20.26 -1.66 24.06
CA ASN A 370 -20.38 -1.40 25.50
C ASN A 370 -19.09 -1.77 26.26
N TRP A 371 -18.34 -2.79 25.81
CA TRP A 371 -17.06 -3.15 26.43
C TRP A 371 -16.04 -2.01 26.33
N PHE A 372 -16.07 -1.22 25.24
CA PHE A 372 -15.25 -0.02 25.10
C PHE A 372 -15.83 1.22 25.82
N GLY A 373 -17.04 1.17 26.32
CA GLY A 373 -17.69 2.29 27.04
C GLY A 373 -18.78 3.00 26.24
N GLY A 374 -19.29 2.39 25.18
CA GLY A 374 -20.34 2.95 24.32
C GLY A 374 -19.80 3.62 23.06
N GLN A 375 -20.68 3.84 22.09
CA GLN A 375 -20.37 4.55 20.86
C GLN A 375 -20.31 6.06 21.14
N VAL A 376 -19.18 6.68 20.91
CA VAL A 376 -18.95 8.12 21.16
C VAL A 376 -18.75 8.92 19.88
N MET A 377 -18.53 8.24 18.75
CA MET A 377 -18.43 8.85 17.43
C MET A 377 -19.08 7.98 16.38
N ASP A 378 -19.88 8.61 15.51
CA ASP A 378 -20.46 7.99 14.31
C ASP A 378 -20.22 8.87 13.09
N TYR A 379 -19.31 8.42 12.23
CA TYR A 379 -18.97 9.13 10.99
C TYR A 379 -19.03 8.18 9.78
N PRO A 380 -20.26 7.89 9.30
CA PRO A 380 -20.47 6.99 8.17
C PRO A 380 -19.95 7.58 6.86
N ILE A 381 -19.80 6.71 5.84
CA ILE A 381 -19.21 7.09 4.55
C ILE A 381 -20.02 8.17 3.82
N GLU A 382 -21.33 8.19 4.03
CA GLU A 382 -22.25 9.19 3.46
C GLU A 382 -21.89 10.63 3.84
N LYS A 383 -21.42 10.82 5.07
CA LYS A 383 -20.96 12.14 5.55
C LYS A 383 -19.59 12.54 5.01
N ALA A 384 -18.82 11.56 4.55
CA ALA A 384 -17.44 11.75 4.11
C ALA A 384 -17.33 12.04 2.59
N ILE A 385 -18.19 11.41 1.77
CA ILE A 385 -18.20 11.58 0.32
C ILE A 385 -18.46 13.05 -0.04
N GLY A 386 -17.69 13.58 -0.99
CA GLY A 386 -17.75 14.96 -1.43
C GLY A 386 -17.07 15.97 -0.48
N LYS A 387 -16.58 15.53 0.70
CA LYS A 387 -15.86 16.38 1.67
C LYS A 387 -14.43 15.92 1.93
N TYR A 388 -14.29 14.67 2.35
CA TYR A 388 -13.03 14.04 2.75
C TYR A 388 -12.71 12.78 1.96
N LEU A 389 -13.67 12.33 1.17
CA LEU A 389 -13.58 11.34 0.12
C LEU A 389 -14.10 11.97 -1.16
N VAL A 390 -13.56 11.60 -2.32
CA VAL A 390 -14.07 12.07 -3.62
C VAL A 390 -15.45 11.49 -3.90
N ASN A 391 -16.22 12.17 -4.73
CA ASN A 391 -17.43 11.59 -5.31
C ASN A 391 -17.06 10.44 -6.27
N TYR A 392 -18.03 9.62 -6.61
CA TYR A 392 -17.81 8.53 -7.56
C TYR A 392 -19.01 8.27 -8.46
N GLU A 393 -18.71 7.70 -9.62
CA GLU A 393 -19.68 7.10 -10.52
C GLU A 393 -19.58 5.57 -10.44
N TYR A 394 -20.72 4.91 -10.52
CA TYR A 394 -20.82 3.46 -10.52
C TYR A 394 -21.32 2.95 -11.86
N HIS A 395 -20.61 1.98 -12.44
CA HIS A 395 -20.82 1.43 -13.78
C HIS A 395 -21.05 -0.08 -13.68
N PRO A 396 -22.31 -0.55 -13.52
CA PRO A 396 -22.62 -1.97 -13.52
C PRO A 396 -22.44 -2.56 -14.93
N ILE A 397 -21.81 -3.73 -15.01
CA ILE A 397 -21.62 -4.50 -16.23
C ILE A 397 -22.33 -5.84 -16.01
N PHE A 398 -23.50 -6.00 -16.62
CA PHE A 398 -24.26 -7.23 -16.53
C PHE A 398 -23.74 -8.27 -17.50
N ILE A 399 -23.60 -9.50 -17.04
CA ILE A 399 -23.28 -10.71 -17.81
C ILE A 399 -24.21 -11.84 -17.37
N ASP A 400 -24.41 -12.82 -18.25
CA ASP A 400 -25.28 -13.95 -17.94
C ASP A 400 -24.53 -15.05 -17.17
N ALA A 401 -25.20 -15.73 -16.25
CA ALA A 401 -24.72 -16.96 -15.65
C ALA A 401 -25.00 -18.12 -16.63
N LEU A 402 -24.00 -18.95 -16.88
CA LEU A 402 -24.22 -20.18 -17.63
C LEU A 402 -24.83 -21.28 -16.75
N GLU A 403 -25.44 -22.28 -17.38
CA GLU A 403 -26.11 -23.37 -16.68
C GLU A 403 -25.18 -24.10 -15.67
N ASP A 404 -23.92 -24.29 -16.03
CA ASP A 404 -22.91 -24.94 -15.16
C ASP A 404 -22.60 -24.08 -13.91
N ASP A 405 -22.58 -22.74 -14.04
CA ASP A 405 -22.40 -21.81 -12.90
C ASP A 405 -23.57 -21.90 -11.94
N GLU A 406 -24.81 -21.93 -12.44
CA GLU A 406 -26.04 -22.08 -11.65
C GLU A 406 -26.10 -23.42 -10.94
N ILE A 407 -25.74 -24.50 -11.63
CA ILE A 407 -25.64 -25.85 -11.04
C ILE A 407 -24.62 -25.87 -9.91
N ALA A 408 -23.43 -25.30 -10.13
CA ALA A 408 -22.40 -25.23 -9.11
C ALA A 408 -22.86 -24.44 -7.88
N PHE A 409 -23.49 -23.28 -8.08
CA PHE A 409 -24.06 -22.44 -7.02
C PHE A 409 -25.15 -23.21 -6.24
N THR A 410 -26.06 -23.89 -6.94
CA THR A 410 -27.16 -24.64 -6.32
C THR A 410 -26.64 -25.79 -5.44
N LYS A 411 -25.67 -26.57 -5.96
CA LYS A 411 -25.01 -27.64 -5.18
C LYS A 411 -24.32 -27.09 -3.93
N ALA A 412 -23.59 -25.99 -4.05
CA ALA A 412 -22.93 -25.35 -2.95
C ALA A 412 -23.94 -24.82 -1.90
N THR A 413 -25.06 -24.27 -2.35
CA THR A 413 -26.15 -23.81 -1.49
C THR A 413 -26.79 -24.97 -0.73
N GLN A 414 -27.05 -26.10 -1.39
CA GLN A 414 -27.58 -27.31 -0.75
C GLN A 414 -26.61 -27.84 0.32
N LEU A 415 -25.31 -27.85 0.00
CA LEU A 415 -24.28 -28.26 0.96
C LEU A 415 -24.30 -27.35 2.20
N MET A 416 -24.32 -26.03 2.01
CA MET A 416 -24.36 -25.02 3.07
C MET A 416 -25.60 -25.21 3.96
N LEU A 417 -26.79 -25.31 3.35
CA LEU A 417 -28.05 -25.47 4.07
C LEU A 417 -28.12 -26.80 4.83
N SER A 418 -27.52 -27.88 4.31
CA SER A 418 -27.46 -29.17 4.98
C SER A 418 -26.57 -29.17 6.23
N ALA A 419 -25.76 -28.14 6.42
CA ALA A 419 -24.94 -27.92 7.60
C ALA A 419 -25.65 -27.11 8.70
N CYS A 420 -26.90 -26.71 8.45
CA CYS A 420 -27.73 -25.96 9.39
C CYS A 420 -28.88 -26.84 9.91
N ASP A 421 -29.27 -26.60 11.16
CA ASP A 421 -30.51 -27.16 11.69
C ASP A 421 -31.74 -26.63 10.93
N SER A 422 -32.63 -27.50 10.54
CA SER A 422 -33.77 -27.17 9.66
C SER A 422 -34.76 -26.20 10.30
N VAL A 423 -34.86 -26.16 11.63
CA VAL A 423 -35.83 -25.36 12.38
C VAL A 423 -35.18 -24.09 12.93
N SER A 424 -34.10 -24.24 13.70
CA SER A 424 -33.43 -23.11 14.37
C SER A 424 -32.49 -22.31 13.46
N LYS A 425 -32.19 -22.81 12.25
CA LYS A 425 -31.21 -22.27 11.31
C LYS A 425 -29.80 -22.11 11.89
N LYS A 426 -29.52 -22.69 13.05
CA LYS A 426 -28.17 -22.67 13.63
C LYS A 426 -27.24 -23.61 12.86
N ILE A 427 -26.01 -23.17 12.71
CA ILE A 427 -24.96 -23.99 12.10
C ILE A 427 -24.64 -25.16 13.06
N ILE A 428 -24.75 -26.38 12.58
CA ILE A 428 -24.45 -27.61 13.31
C ILE A 428 -23.14 -28.28 12.83
N ASP A 429 -22.67 -27.88 11.64
CA ASP A 429 -21.42 -28.36 11.06
C ASP A 429 -20.72 -27.16 10.38
N GLU A 430 -19.77 -26.54 11.09
CA GLU A 430 -19.06 -25.34 10.63
C GLU A 430 -18.19 -25.61 9.40
N GLU A 431 -17.55 -26.77 9.32
CA GLU A 431 -16.67 -27.11 8.20
C GLU A 431 -17.49 -27.26 6.89
N LYS A 432 -18.59 -28.00 6.98
CA LYS A 432 -19.50 -28.22 5.86
C LYS A 432 -20.19 -26.93 5.42
N PHE A 433 -20.61 -26.09 6.38
CA PHE A 433 -21.17 -24.78 6.10
C PHE A 433 -20.16 -23.91 5.34
N THR A 434 -18.94 -23.81 5.84
CA THR A 434 -17.85 -23.04 5.24
C THR A 434 -17.54 -23.51 3.82
N LEU A 435 -17.49 -24.81 3.60
CA LEU A 435 -17.25 -25.37 2.27
C LEU A 435 -18.38 -25.00 1.30
N GLY A 436 -19.64 -25.10 1.72
CA GLY A 436 -20.80 -24.70 0.92
C GLY A 436 -20.81 -23.20 0.63
N TYR A 437 -20.54 -22.37 1.65
CA TYR A 437 -20.50 -20.92 1.50
C TYR A 437 -19.39 -20.47 0.52
N ARG A 438 -18.17 -21.00 0.66
CA ARG A 438 -17.07 -20.75 -0.28
C ARG A 438 -17.39 -21.24 -1.70
N GLY A 439 -18.09 -22.36 -1.82
CA GLY A 439 -18.55 -22.89 -3.11
C GLY A 439 -19.51 -21.92 -3.83
N ARG A 440 -20.46 -21.32 -3.11
CA ARG A 440 -21.38 -20.29 -3.64
C ARG A 440 -20.64 -19.09 -4.18
N LEU A 441 -19.74 -18.52 -3.34
CA LEU A 441 -18.94 -17.36 -3.71
C LEU A 441 -18.07 -17.64 -4.93
N ARG A 442 -17.49 -18.84 -4.99
CA ARG A 442 -16.65 -19.26 -6.11
C ARG A 442 -17.47 -19.37 -7.40
N ALA A 443 -18.67 -19.93 -7.38
CA ALA A 443 -19.53 -20.06 -8.56
C ALA A 443 -19.80 -18.69 -9.20
N ILE A 444 -20.10 -17.67 -8.41
CA ILE A 444 -20.33 -16.29 -8.89
C ILE A 444 -19.02 -15.63 -9.33
N SER A 445 -17.97 -15.74 -8.50
CA SER A 445 -16.70 -15.02 -8.75
C SER A 445 -15.93 -15.57 -9.95
N MET A 446 -16.13 -16.83 -10.28
CA MET A 446 -15.47 -17.56 -11.35
C MET A 446 -16.42 -17.92 -12.50
N ALA A 447 -17.57 -17.25 -12.59
CA ALA A 447 -18.53 -17.47 -13.67
C ALA A 447 -17.84 -17.40 -15.03
N GLU A 448 -18.15 -18.35 -15.90
CA GLU A 448 -17.43 -18.57 -17.17
C GLU A 448 -17.46 -17.34 -18.08
N GLU A 449 -18.59 -16.63 -18.12
CA GLU A 449 -18.74 -15.38 -18.87
C GLU A 449 -17.78 -14.26 -18.41
N LYS A 450 -17.41 -14.20 -17.12
CA LYS A 450 -16.38 -13.26 -16.64
C LYS A 450 -15.01 -13.55 -17.24
N ILE A 451 -14.72 -14.83 -17.45
CA ILE A 451 -13.42 -15.31 -17.92
C ILE A 451 -13.33 -15.16 -19.43
N THR A 452 -14.36 -15.60 -20.14
CA THR A 452 -14.40 -15.60 -21.62
C THR A 452 -14.53 -14.19 -22.20
N ASN A 453 -15.29 -13.31 -21.55
CA ASN A 453 -15.57 -11.96 -22.01
C ASN A 453 -14.67 -10.88 -21.39
N ILE A 454 -13.58 -11.25 -20.68
CA ILE A 454 -12.74 -10.27 -19.97
C ILE A 454 -12.23 -9.15 -20.89
N ARG A 455 -11.90 -9.42 -22.16
CA ARG A 455 -11.48 -8.38 -23.12
C ARG A 455 -12.57 -7.35 -23.37
N SER A 456 -13.82 -7.80 -23.57
CA SER A 456 -14.98 -6.94 -23.76
C SER A 456 -15.31 -6.17 -22.49
N ILE A 457 -15.22 -6.80 -21.32
CA ILE A 457 -15.40 -6.16 -20.02
C ILE A 457 -14.33 -5.07 -19.81
N PHE A 458 -13.06 -5.38 -20.04
CA PHE A 458 -11.96 -4.45 -19.90
C PHE A 458 -12.03 -3.26 -20.87
N SER A 459 -12.59 -3.47 -22.08
CA SER A 459 -12.79 -2.39 -23.05
C SER A 459 -13.83 -1.35 -22.61
N LYS A 460 -14.76 -1.72 -21.71
CA LYS A 460 -15.78 -0.83 -21.14
C LYS A 460 -15.25 0.06 -20.01
N VAL A 461 -14.02 -0.18 -19.55
CA VAL A 461 -13.36 0.67 -18.54
C VAL A 461 -12.74 1.86 -19.26
N ASP A 462 -13.28 3.05 -19.05
CA ASP A 462 -12.80 4.27 -19.71
C ASP A 462 -11.51 4.78 -19.05
N GLU A 463 -11.50 4.91 -17.72
CA GLU A 463 -10.33 5.37 -16.96
C GLU A 463 -9.46 4.18 -16.54
N LYS A 464 -8.36 3.99 -17.27
CA LYS A 464 -7.38 2.89 -17.03
C LYS A 464 -6.12 3.34 -16.30
N ASP A 465 -5.92 4.65 -16.14
CA ASP A 465 -4.81 5.17 -15.35
C ASP A 465 -5.14 5.03 -13.85
N HIS A 466 -4.24 4.44 -13.09
CA HIS A 466 -4.44 4.12 -11.68
C HIS A 466 -5.69 3.24 -11.42
N LEU A 467 -5.86 2.22 -12.28
CA LEU A 467 -6.93 1.23 -12.20
C LEU A 467 -6.55 0.05 -11.31
N ILE A 468 -7.42 -0.31 -10.37
CA ILE A 468 -7.33 -1.57 -9.63
C ILE A 468 -8.35 -2.57 -10.17
N ILE A 469 -7.91 -3.81 -10.37
CA ILE A 469 -8.77 -4.92 -10.81
C ILE A 469 -8.81 -5.97 -9.70
N TYR A 470 -9.97 -6.16 -9.09
CA TYR A 470 -10.19 -7.15 -8.04
C TYR A 470 -10.55 -8.50 -8.66
N CYS A 471 -9.67 -9.49 -8.46
CA CYS A 471 -9.82 -10.86 -8.95
C CYS A 471 -10.07 -11.88 -7.83
N SER A 472 -10.56 -13.06 -8.19
CA SER A 472 -10.62 -14.22 -7.32
C SER A 472 -9.23 -14.88 -7.17
N ASP A 473 -8.99 -15.58 -6.06
CA ASP A 473 -7.82 -16.47 -5.87
C ASP A 473 -8.02 -17.88 -6.46
N GLY A 474 -9.15 -18.10 -7.13
CA GLY A 474 -9.50 -19.37 -7.77
C GLY A 474 -8.49 -19.81 -8.83
N LYS A 475 -8.47 -21.12 -9.10
CA LYS A 475 -7.65 -21.73 -10.14
C LYS A 475 -8.49 -22.03 -11.36
N LEU A 476 -7.93 -21.78 -12.53
CA LEU A 476 -8.52 -22.06 -13.85
C LEU A 476 -7.73 -23.17 -14.54
N PHE A 477 -8.44 -24.04 -15.23
CA PHE A 477 -7.86 -25.00 -16.16
C PHE A 477 -8.10 -24.50 -17.58
N TYR A 478 -7.05 -24.18 -18.31
CA TYR A 478 -7.17 -23.80 -19.69
C TYR A 478 -6.24 -24.63 -20.60
N ASN A 479 -6.62 -24.78 -21.86
CA ASN A 479 -5.83 -25.49 -22.84
C ASN A 479 -4.93 -24.53 -23.59
N ASP A 480 -3.60 -24.69 -23.47
CA ASP A 480 -2.63 -23.98 -24.30
C ASP A 480 -1.86 -25.02 -25.13
N LYS A 481 -2.01 -24.95 -26.46
CA LYS A 481 -1.32 -25.82 -27.42
C LYS A 481 -1.39 -27.32 -27.04
N ASP A 482 -2.60 -27.81 -26.79
CA ASP A 482 -2.90 -29.22 -26.41
C ASP A 482 -2.39 -29.67 -25.03
N LYS A 483 -1.93 -28.75 -24.19
CA LYS A 483 -1.60 -29.04 -22.79
C LYS A 483 -2.56 -28.35 -21.83
N LYS A 484 -3.18 -29.15 -20.96
CA LYS A 484 -4.00 -28.64 -19.86
C LYS A 484 -3.07 -27.96 -18.85
N GLN A 485 -3.16 -26.64 -18.70
CA GLN A 485 -2.39 -25.87 -17.72
C GLN A 485 -3.32 -25.37 -16.62
N GLU A 486 -2.86 -25.43 -15.39
CA GLU A 486 -3.50 -24.84 -14.23
C GLU A 486 -2.87 -23.46 -13.98
N LEU A 487 -3.68 -22.40 -14.07
CA LEU A 487 -3.25 -21.04 -13.72
C LEU A 487 -4.16 -20.47 -12.65
N ARG A 488 -3.62 -19.58 -11.80
CA ARG A 488 -4.46 -18.77 -10.94
C ARG A 488 -5.29 -17.80 -11.78
N HIS A 489 -6.52 -17.53 -11.36
CA HIS A 489 -7.43 -16.58 -12.02
C HIS A 489 -6.75 -15.23 -12.27
N LEU A 490 -6.06 -14.70 -11.25
CA LEU A 490 -5.29 -13.46 -11.35
C LEU A 490 -4.23 -13.49 -12.48
N GLU A 491 -3.45 -14.56 -12.58
CA GLU A 491 -2.39 -14.68 -13.60
C GLU A 491 -2.96 -14.77 -15.01
N PHE A 492 -4.09 -15.46 -15.14
CA PHE A 492 -4.83 -15.53 -16.41
C PHE A 492 -5.37 -14.15 -16.82
N MET A 493 -6.00 -13.42 -15.87
CA MET A 493 -6.50 -12.07 -16.10
C MET A 493 -5.37 -11.11 -16.48
N LEU A 494 -4.26 -11.12 -15.74
CA LEU A 494 -3.10 -10.30 -16.04
C LEU A 494 -2.55 -10.56 -17.45
N LYS A 495 -2.46 -11.84 -17.87
CA LYS A 495 -2.01 -12.20 -19.22
C LYS A 495 -2.92 -11.63 -20.30
N ILE A 496 -4.25 -11.74 -20.14
CA ILE A 496 -5.20 -11.22 -21.13
C ILE A 496 -5.19 -9.70 -21.18
N ILE A 497 -5.14 -9.03 -20.02
CA ILE A 497 -5.09 -7.58 -19.94
C ILE A 497 -3.83 -7.05 -20.62
N ASN A 498 -2.66 -7.61 -20.33
CA ASN A 498 -1.41 -7.20 -20.97
C ASN A 498 -1.45 -7.43 -22.50
N ASN A 499 -2.02 -8.55 -22.95
CA ASN A 499 -2.21 -8.79 -24.39
C ASN A 499 -3.13 -7.73 -25.02
N SER A 500 -4.23 -7.37 -24.35
CA SER A 500 -5.17 -6.35 -24.84
C SER A 500 -4.51 -4.96 -24.90
N LEU A 501 -3.63 -4.63 -23.94
CA LEU A 501 -2.86 -3.38 -23.95
C LEU A 501 -1.86 -3.34 -25.10
N ILE A 502 -1.17 -4.45 -25.38
CA ILE A 502 -0.23 -4.57 -26.51
C ILE A 502 -0.99 -4.44 -27.85
N GLU A 503 -2.10 -5.16 -28.02
CA GLU A 503 -2.91 -5.13 -29.22
C GLU A 503 -3.48 -3.74 -29.53
N SER A 504 -3.78 -2.95 -28.48
CA SER A 504 -4.26 -1.56 -28.61
C SER A 504 -3.14 -0.52 -28.71
N ASN A 505 -1.88 -0.92 -28.79
CA ASN A 505 -0.70 -0.03 -28.72
C ASN A 505 -0.72 0.92 -27.52
N SER A 506 -1.26 0.47 -26.40
CA SER A 506 -1.33 1.26 -25.17
C SER A 506 0.04 1.36 -24.49
N THR A 507 0.33 2.51 -23.93
CA THR A 507 1.53 2.73 -23.08
C THR A 507 1.34 2.24 -21.66
N TYR A 508 0.12 1.86 -21.28
CA TYR A 508 -0.20 1.39 -19.94
C TYR A 508 0.44 0.04 -19.62
N ARG A 509 0.74 -0.17 -18.35
CA ARG A 509 1.32 -1.40 -17.83
C ARG A 509 0.45 -1.97 -16.72
N ALA A 510 0.23 -3.29 -16.76
CA ALA A 510 -0.47 -4.01 -15.71
C ALA A 510 0.50 -4.89 -14.92
N THR A 511 0.40 -4.83 -13.60
CA THR A 511 1.17 -5.64 -12.65
C THR A 511 0.26 -6.42 -11.71
N LYS A 512 0.78 -7.51 -11.11
CA LYS A 512 0.07 -8.27 -10.09
C LYS A 512 0.40 -7.75 -8.69
N PHE A 513 -0.57 -7.90 -7.78
CA PHE A 513 -0.40 -7.61 -6.38
C PHE A 513 -1.10 -8.68 -5.54
N THR A 514 -0.33 -9.48 -4.81
CA THR A 514 -0.86 -10.61 -4.04
C THR A 514 -0.29 -10.65 -2.61
N ALA A 515 -0.75 -11.63 -1.81
CA ALA A 515 -0.21 -11.86 -0.49
C ALA A 515 1.16 -12.58 -0.51
N SER A 516 1.58 -13.12 -1.66
CA SER A 516 2.83 -13.87 -1.79
C SER A 516 4.07 -13.01 -1.93
N GLU A 517 3.92 -11.73 -2.33
CA GLU A 517 5.03 -10.78 -2.36
C GLU A 517 5.45 -10.41 -0.94
N ASP A 518 6.74 -10.28 -0.68
CA ASP A 518 7.25 -9.78 0.59
C ASP A 518 6.89 -8.30 0.81
N VAL A 519 7.15 -7.80 2.01
CA VAL A 519 6.76 -6.43 2.40
C VAL A 519 7.46 -5.39 1.53
N GLU A 520 8.73 -5.61 1.20
CA GLU A 520 9.53 -4.67 0.42
C GLU A 520 9.03 -4.59 -1.02
N MET A 521 8.80 -5.73 -1.66
CA MET A 521 8.23 -5.80 -3.01
C MET A 521 6.85 -5.16 -3.09
N ARG A 522 5.99 -5.36 -2.06
CA ARG A 522 4.68 -4.70 -2.02
C ARG A 522 4.81 -3.18 -1.95
N MET A 523 5.74 -2.66 -1.14
CA MET A 523 5.98 -1.21 -1.05
C MET A 523 6.48 -0.65 -2.37
N GLU A 524 7.36 -1.37 -3.06
CA GLU A 524 7.84 -0.99 -4.38
C GLU A 524 6.71 -0.95 -5.42
N LEU A 525 5.87 -1.99 -5.47
CA LEU A 525 4.72 -2.05 -6.38
C LEU A 525 3.73 -0.90 -6.15
N ILE A 526 3.48 -0.57 -4.88
CA ILE A 526 2.61 0.57 -4.51
C ILE A 526 3.24 1.89 -4.95
N ASP A 527 4.54 2.07 -4.76
CA ASP A 527 5.23 3.29 -5.17
C ASP A 527 5.22 3.45 -6.71
N ARG A 528 5.53 2.39 -7.45
CA ARG A 528 5.44 2.36 -8.92
C ARG A 528 4.05 2.71 -9.43
N PHE A 529 3.01 2.16 -8.78
CA PHE A 529 1.63 2.47 -9.11
C PHE A 529 1.28 3.93 -8.79
N ASN A 530 1.65 4.44 -7.62
CA ASN A 530 1.41 5.83 -7.23
C ASN A 530 2.05 6.85 -8.18
N ARG A 531 3.17 6.48 -8.82
CA ARG A 531 3.90 7.32 -9.79
C ARG A 531 3.46 7.12 -11.23
N GLY A 532 2.54 6.19 -11.49
CA GLY A 532 2.07 5.88 -12.83
C GLY A 532 3.06 5.08 -13.69
N TYR A 533 4.11 4.46 -13.11
CA TYR A 533 4.94 3.50 -13.83
C TYR A 533 4.18 2.22 -14.16
N ASP A 534 3.34 1.79 -13.24
CA ASP A 534 2.36 0.74 -13.43
C ASP A 534 0.97 1.38 -13.30
N ASN A 535 0.21 1.42 -14.36
CA ASN A 535 -1.09 2.09 -14.41
C ASN A 535 -2.23 1.19 -13.91
N ILE A 536 -2.06 -0.12 -14.02
CA ILE A 536 -3.07 -1.12 -13.70
C ILE A 536 -2.50 -2.12 -12.70
N MET A 537 -3.22 -2.32 -11.60
CA MET A 537 -2.86 -3.30 -10.59
C MET A 537 -3.93 -4.38 -10.50
N VAL A 538 -3.57 -5.63 -10.81
CA VAL A 538 -4.46 -6.79 -10.69
C VAL A 538 -4.22 -7.46 -9.35
N ALA A 539 -5.24 -7.51 -8.51
CA ALA A 539 -5.09 -7.92 -7.11
C ALA A 539 -6.18 -8.91 -6.67
N ILE A 540 -5.83 -9.70 -5.67
CA ILE A 540 -6.76 -10.48 -4.88
C ILE A 540 -7.04 -9.71 -3.59
N LYS A 541 -7.94 -10.17 -2.74
CA LYS A 541 -8.38 -9.59 -1.45
C LYS A 541 -7.33 -8.84 -0.59
N CYS A 542 -6.03 -9.06 -0.82
CA CYS A 542 -4.94 -8.42 -0.06
C CYS A 542 -4.95 -6.88 -0.08
N LEU A 543 -5.69 -6.26 -0.99
CA LEU A 543 -5.90 -4.81 -0.99
C LEU A 543 -7.07 -4.37 -0.09
N ASP A 544 -7.91 -5.28 0.38
CA ASP A 544 -9.10 -4.91 1.16
C ASP A 544 -8.74 -4.49 2.59
N GLU A 545 -7.56 -4.87 3.11
CA GLU A 545 -7.14 -4.55 4.47
C GLU A 545 -5.72 -3.99 4.54
N GLY A 546 -5.57 -2.87 5.25
CA GLY A 546 -4.29 -2.33 5.71
C GLY A 546 -3.40 -1.58 4.71
N ILE A 547 -3.71 -1.54 3.42
CA ILE A 547 -2.86 -0.88 2.41
C ILE A 547 -3.39 0.51 2.08
N ASN A 548 -2.48 1.48 1.95
CA ASN A 548 -2.81 2.87 1.63
C ASN A 548 -2.36 3.23 0.21
N ILE A 549 -3.30 3.27 -0.75
CA ILE A 549 -3.05 3.69 -2.14
C ILE A 549 -4.03 4.81 -2.51
N PRO A 550 -3.74 6.08 -2.20
CA PRO A 550 -4.66 7.18 -2.47
C PRO A 550 -4.84 7.49 -3.95
N SER A 551 -3.85 7.11 -4.78
CA SER A 551 -3.82 7.41 -6.21
C SER A 551 -4.86 6.63 -7.05
N ILE A 552 -5.53 5.61 -6.48
CA ILE A 552 -6.56 4.83 -7.20
C ILE A 552 -7.63 5.77 -7.76
N LYS A 553 -7.79 5.81 -9.09
CA LYS A 553 -8.84 6.59 -9.76
C LYS A 553 -10.04 5.73 -10.11
N SER A 554 -9.79 4.47 -10.49
CA SER A 554 -10.85 3.55 -10.91
C SER A 554 -10.65 2.15 -10.33
N ALA A 555 -11.73 1.40 -10.25
CA ALA A 555 -11.71 0.00 -9.85
C ALA A 555 -12.61 -0.83 -10.75
N LEU A 556 -12.13 -2.00 -11.18
CA LEU A 556 -12.91 -3.02 -11.85
C LEU A 556 -13.07 -4.22 -10.91
N ILE A 557 -14.31 -4.50 -10.51
CA ILE A 557 -14.64 -5.59 -9.60
C ILE A 557 -15.09 -6.80 -10.43
N LEU A 558 -14.18 -7.76 -10.63
CA LEU A 558 -14.49 -9.05 -11.28
C LEU A 558 -14.96 -10.08 -10.25
N SER A 559 -14.47 -9.95 -9.00
CA SER A 559 -14.79 -10.87 -7.91
C SER A 559 -15.08 -10.08 -6.65
N SER A 560 -16.20 -10.40 -6.03
CA SER A 560 -16.57 -9.91 -4.71
C SER A 560 -17.29 -11.02 -3.96
N ASN A 561 -17.29 -10.95 -2.64
CA ASN A 561 -18.17 -11.75 -1.79
C ASN A 561 -19.43 -10.95 -1.49
N ASP A 562 -20.33 -11.51 -0.68
CA ASP A 562 -21.57 -10.87 -0.21
C ASP A 562 -21.37 -10.14 1.14
N ASN A 563 -20.14 -9.89 1.56
CA ASN A 563 -19.82 -9.27 2.84
C ASN A 563 -19.90 -7.74 2.75
N TYR A 564 -20.86 -7.15 3.47
CA TYR A 564 -21.06 -5.71 3.56
C TYR A 564 -19.79 -4.94 3.95
N ARG A 565 -18.99 -5.51 4.86
CA ARG A 565 -17.74 -4.91 5.33
C ARG A 565 -16.73 -4.71 4.19
N GLU A 566 -16.60 -5.72 3.33
CA GLU A 566 -15.71 -5.65 2.17
C GLU A 566 -16.11 -4.50 1.23
N PHE A 567 -17.40 -4.31 0.97
CA PHE A 567 -17.88 -3.20 0.12
C PHE A 567 -17.55 -1.83 0.71
N VAL A 568 -17.78 -1.65 2.01
CA VAL A 568 -17.46 -0.40 2.71
C VAL A 568 -15.96 -0.14 2.70
N GLN A 569 -15.14 -1.16 2.95
CA GLN A 569 -13.69 -1.03 2.98
C GLN A 569 -13.12 -0.73 1.59
N ARG A 570 -13.52 -1.46 0.54
CA ARG A 570 -13.10 -1.19 -0.86
C ARG A 570 -13.48 0.21 -1.29
N ARG A 571 -14.76 0.56 -1.14
CA ARG A 571 -15.24 1.90 -1.49
C ARG A 571 -14.45 2.98 -0.77
N GLY A 572 -14.27 2.88 0.53
CA GLY A 572 -13.50 3.84 1.31
C GLY A 572 -12.03 3.98 0.90
N ARG A 573 -11.43 2.97 0.26
CA ARG A 573 -10.06 3.04 -0.30
C ARG A 573 -10.04 3.71 -1.67
N ILE A 574 -10.97 3.32 -2.54
CA ILE A 574 -11.10 3.89 -3.88
C ILE A 574 -11.39 5.39 -3.82
N LEU A 575 -12.15 5.84 -2.82
CA LEU A 575 -12.59 7.24 -2.70
C LEU A 575 -11.62 8.18 -1.97
N ARG A 576 -10.41 7.74 -1.60
CA ARG A 576 -9.42 8.62 -0.94
C ARG A 576 -9.08 9.81 -1.80
N LEU A 577 -8.90 10.97 -1.14
CA LEU A 577 -8.44 12.20 -1.81
C LEU A 577 -7.03 12.01 -2.34
N TYR A 578 -6.82 12.43 -3.58
CA TYR A 578 -5.51 12.46 -4.22
C TYR A 578 -5.45 13.62 -5.22
N LYS A 579 -4.27 14.19 -5.42
CA LYS A 579 -4.08 15.32 -6.35
C LYS A 579 -4.48 14.90 -7.77
N GLY A 580 -5.34 15.67 -8.41
CA GLY A 580 -5.82 15.38 -9.77
C GLY A 580 -6.89 14.29 -9.86
N LYS A 581 -7.55 13.97 -8.73
CA LYS A 581 -8.67 13.04 -8.68
C LYS A 581 -9.90 13.73 -8.13
N ASP A 582 -10.84 14.07 -9.01
CA ASP A 582 -12.08 14.76 -8.65
C ASP A 582 -13.24 13.77 -8.44
N VAL A 583 -13.29 12.74 -9.28
CA VAL A 583 -14.28 11.66 -9.25
C VAL A 583 -13.58 10.32 -9.37
N ALA A 584 -14.06 9.31 -8.66
CA ALA A 584 -13.62 7.93 -8.83
C ALA A 584 -14.63 7.13 -9.64
N HIS A 585 -14.18 6.08 -10.36
CA HIS A 585 -15.05 5.23 -11.16
C HIS A 585 -15.01 3.79 -10.65
N ILE A 586 -16.18 3.21 -10.38
CA ILE A 586 -16.30 1.82 -9.92
C ILE A 586 -17.06 1.04 -10.99
N TYR A 587 -16.36 0.16 -11.70
CA TYR A 587 -16.92 -0.79 -12.64
C TYR A 587 -17.13 -2.12 -11.93
N ASP A 588 -18.33 -2.67 -11.98
CA ASP A 588 -18.68 -3.89 -11.24
C ASP A 588 -19.37 -4.90 -12.18
N VAL A 589 -18.79 -6.09 -12.26
CA VAL A 589 -19.31 -7.16 -13.11
C VAL A 589 -20.27 -8.03 -12.33
N LEU A 590 -21.54 -7.90 -12.68
CA LEU A 590 -22.69 -8.54 -12.04
C LEU A 590 -23.15 -9.74 -12.87
N VAL A 591 -23.28 -10.89 -12.24
CA VAL A 591 -23.71 -12.14 -12.87
C VAL A 591 -25.21 -12.28 -12.73
N MET A 592 -25.93 -12.24 -13.85
CA MET A 592 -27.39 -12.39 -13.86
C MET A 592 -27.77 -13.83 -14.18
N PRO A 593 -28.46 -14.55 -13.30
CA PRO A 593 -28.84 -15.94 -13.53
C PRO A 593 -30.10 -16.03 -14.41
N SER A 594 -30.40 -17.26 -14.83
CA SER A 594 -31.76 -17.57 -15.30
C SER A 594 -32.78 -17.38 -14.19
N GLN A 595 -34.07 -17.25 -14.55
CA GLN A 595 -35.17 -17.14 -13.56
C GLN A 595 -35.27 -18.35 -12.60
N LYS A 596 -34.58 -19.44 -12.90
CA LYS A 596 -34.57 -20.65 -12.04
C LYS A 596 -33.70 -20.51 -10.78
N THR A 597 -32.79 -19.54 -10.75
CA THR A 597 -31.83 -19.37 -9.64
C THR A 597 -31.79 -17.91 -9.13
N PRO A 598 -32.94 -17.36 -8.68
CA PRO A 598 -33.05 -15.94 -8.27
C PRO A 598 -32.12 -15.56 -7.12
N ALA A 599 -31.67 -16.53 -6.33
CA ALA A 599 -30.73 -16.28 -5.22
C ALA A 599 -29.38 -15.71 -5.66
N ILE A 600 -28.92 -15.95 -6.89
CA ILE A 600 -27.74 -15.29 -7.45
C ILE A 600 -28.06 -13.82 -7.72
N ALA A 601 -29.22 -13.53 -8.34
CA ALA A 601 -29.66 -12.17 -8.62
C ALA A 601 -29.80 -11.36 -7.31
N GLU A 602 -30.34 -11.94 -6.25
CA GLU A 602 -30.45 -11.29 -4.94
C GLU A 602 -29.09 -10.84 -4.40
N ILE A 603 -28.07 -11.70 -4.47
CA ILE A 603 -26.69 -11.39 -4.01
C ILE A 603 -26.08 -10.26 -4.86
N GLU A 604 -26.20 -10.38 -6.19
CA GLU A 604 -25.60 -9.44 -7.13
C GLU A 604 -26.30 -8.07 -7.10
N LEU A 605 -27.64 -8.05 -7.05
CA LEU A 605 -28.42 -6.82 -6.97
C LEU A 605 -28.28 -6.11 -5.60
N ARG A 606 -28.02 -6.86 -4.53
CA ARG A 606 -27.64 -6.30 -3.22
C ARG A 606 -26.34 -5.50 -3.31
N ARG A 607 -25.33 -6.03 -4.01
CA ARG A 607 -24.09 -5.33 -4.26
C ARG A 607 -24.29 -4.11 -5.16
N PHE A 608 -25.10 -4.25 -6.20
CA PHE A 608 -25.49 -3.14 -7.07
C PHE A 608 -26.10 -2.00 -6.23
N TYR A 609 -27.13 -2.29 -5.42
CA TYR A 609 -27.77 -1.29 -4.57
C TYR A 609 -26.77 -0.56 -3.68
N GLU A 610 -25.87 -1.28 -3.01
CA GLU A 610 -24.90 -0.69 -2.10
C GLU A 610 -23.93 0.26 -2.78
N TYR A 611 -23.46 -0.02 -3.98
CA TYR A 611 -22.62 0.90 -4.73
C TYR A 611 -23.42 2.02 -5.38
N ALA A 612 -24.60 1.75 -5.89
CA ALA A 612 -25.42 2.73 -6.58
C ALA A 612 -25.95 3.83 -5.65
N ARG A 613 -26.39 3.51 -4.43
CA ARG A 613 -27.10 4.43 -3.52
C ARG A 613 -26.36 5.72 -3.18
N LEU A 614 -25.05 5.76 -3.26
CA LEU A 614 -24.22 6.91 -2.93
C LEU A 614 -23.45 7.47 -4.14
N SER A 615 -23.65 6.92 -5.32
CA SER A 615 -22.99 7.38 -6.54
C SER A 615 -23.60 8.66 -7.09
N LEU A 616 -22.83 9.39 -7.90
CA LEU A 616 -23.30 10.61 -8.59
C LEU A 616 -24.42 10.30 -9.60
N ASN A 617 -24.34 9.16 -10.25
CA ASN A 617 -25.29 8.71 -11.27
C ASN A 617 -26.42 7.81 -10.73
N LYS A 618 -26.69 7.87 -9.44
CA LYS A 618 -27.66 7.01 -8.74
C LYS A 618 -29.05 6.99 -9.37
N ASP A 619 -29.55 8.13 -9.83
CA ASP A 619 -30.94 8.23 -10.33
C ASP A 619 -31.18 7.34 -11.55
N SER A 620 -30.24 7.33 -12.50
CA SER A 620 -30.30 6.42 -13.65
C SER A 620 -30.08 4.96 -13.27
N LEU A 621 -29.26 4.70 -12.24
CA LEU A 621 -28.98 3.36 -11.75
C LEU A 621 -30.18 2.77 -11.01
N PHE A 622 -30.94 3.57 -10.30
CA PHE A 622 -32.15 3.09 -9.63
C PHE A 622 -33.22 2.63 -10.62
N VAL A 623 -33.36 3.29 -11.77
CA VAL A 623 -34.22 2.82 -12.85
C VAL A 623 -33.78 1.43 -13.33
N GLN A 624 -32.48 1.24 -13.59
CA GLN A 624 -31.96 -0.07 -13.99
C GLN A 624 -32.13 -1.13 -12.91
N LEU A 625 -31.99 -0.74 -11.64
CA LEU A 625 -32.19 -1.66 -10.52
C LEU A 625 -33.64 -2.12 -10.40
N GLU A 626 -34.60 -1.20 -10.58
CA GLU A 626 -36.04 -1.52 -10.55
C GLU A 626 -36.39 -2.50 -11.67
N GLU A 627 -35.92 -2.25 -12.90
CA GLU A 627 -36.09 -3.20 -14.02
C GLU A 627 -35.55 -4.60 -13.67
N LYS A 628 -34.36 -4.66 -13.06
CA LYS A 628 -33.76 -5.93 -12.67
C LYS A 628 -34.49 -6.61 -11.51
N LEU A 629 -35.00 -5.86 -10.53
CA LEU A 629 -35.81 -6.41 -9.45
C LEU A 629 -37.09 -7.03 -10.00
N ASP A 630 -37.77 -6.36 -10.95
CA ASP A 630 -38.97 -6.86 -11.61
C ASP A 630 -38.69 -8.14 -12.41
N ASP A 631 -37.55 -8.22 -13.14
CA ASP A 631 -37.13 -9.41 -13.90
C ASP A 631 -37.08 -10.67 -13.01
N TYR A 632 -36.74 -10.54 -11.73
CA TYR A 632 -36.58 -11.65 -10.77
C TYR A 632 -37.67 -11.71 -9.71
N SER A 633 -38.70 -10.86 -9.77
CA SER A 633 -39.76 -10.74 -8.76
C SER A 633 -39.20 -10.48 -7.36
N LEU A 634 -38.12 -9.69 -7.26
CA LEU A 634 -37.47 -9.25 -6.04
C LEU A 634 -37.96 -7.85 -5.64
N THR A 635 -37.84 -7.55 -4.36
CA THR A 635 -38.14 -6.23 -3.78
C THR A 635 -36.90 -5.60 -3.18
N TYR A 636 -36.94 -4.29 -2.88
CA TYR A 636 -35.86 -3.62 -2.13
C TYR A 636 -35.59 -4.27 -0.77
N ASP A 637 -36.60 -4.89 -0.14
CA ASP A 637 -36.43 -5.58 1.14
C ASP A 637 -35.65 -6.89 1.01
N ASP A 638 -35.67 -7.52 -0.14
CA ASP A 638 -34.90 -8.73 -0.40
C ASP A 638 -33.41 -8.43 -0.63
N ILE A 639 -33.08 -7.29 -1.20
CA ILE A 639 -31.70 -6.87 -1.49
C ILE A 639 -31.07 -5.97 -0.42
N LYS A 640 -31.84 -5.47 0.57
CA LYS A 640 -31.22 -4.86 1.75
C LYS A 640 -30.45 -5.91 2.52
N PHE A 641 -29.28 -5.55 3.06
CA PHE A 641 -28.50 -6.45 3.88
C PHE A 641 -29.32 -6.96 5.07
N LYS A 642 -29.98 -8.09 4.87
CA LYS A 642 -30.54 -8.94 5.91
C LYS A 642 -29.45 -9.97 6.19
N ASN A 643 -28.83 -9.87 7.33
CA ASN A 643 -27.79 -10.82 7.72
C ASN A 643 -28.44 -12.12 8.19
N ASP A 644 -29.06 -12.89 7.30
CA ASP A 644 -29.79 -14.12 7.63
C ASP A 644 -28.88 -15.27 8.09
N PHE A 645 -27.57 -15.18 7.81
CA PHE A 645 -26.58 -16.12 8.30
C PHE A 645 -25.41 -15.36 8.94
N VAL A 646 -25.43 -15.28 10.27
CA VAL A 646 -24.35 -14.71 11.05
C VAL A 646 -23.24 -15.73 11.16
N TYR A 647 -22.24 -15.63 10.28
CA TYR A 647 -20.96 -16.23 10.52
C TYR A 647 -20.05 -15.21 11.21
N GLY A 648 -19.87 -15.40 12.53
CA GLY A 648 -18.99 -14.53 13.35
C GLY A 648 -17.52 -14.97 13.33
N GLY A 649 -17.10 -15.69 12.31
CA GLY A 649 -15.73 -16.12 12.11
C GLY A 649 -15.16 -15.54 10.82
N ASP A 650 -13.93 -15.05 10.87
CA ASP A 650 -13.17 -14.78 9.67
C ASP A 650 -12.95 -16.11 8.94
N LEU A 651 -13.66 -16.31 7.82
CA LEU A 651 -13.48 -17.45 6.94
C LEU A 651 -12.16 -17.39 6.14
N ASP A 652 -11.29 -16.45 6.47
CA ASP A 652 -10.06 -16.12 5.77
C ASP A 652 -8.78 -16.57 6.53
N GLU A 653 -8.82 -17.69 7.28
CA GLU A 653 -7.59 -18.37 7.73
C GLU A 653 -7.21 -19.53 6.81
#